data_879ca362abd41ec2afe35389607cb1ec
#
_entry.id   879ca362abd41ec2afe35389607cb1ec
#
_cell.length_a   1.000
_cell.length_b   1.000
_cell.length_c   1.000
_cell.angle_alpha   90.00
_cell.angle_beta   90.00
_cell.angle_gamma   90.00
#
_symmetry.space_group_name_H-M   'P 1'
#
loop_
_entity.id
_entity.type
_entity.pdbx_description
1 polymer ?
#
loop_
_entity_poly.entity_id
_entity_poly.type
_entity_poly.pdbx_seq_one_letter_code
_entity_poly.pdbx_strand_id
1 'polypeptide(L)'
;MACVLSPPMIERFVAAVTGPRGRSVTVSVWIALGVAGFAARTQIGEVTAAGQASYLPSHAESTQVLDVLQRDFKGGDDVPVLVVFERSGGLSAGDLDAIGRLGEGLERLGLSGATPVFAPFSGQAKQPLGDVAKIARGVGPISRDGEAALVALAIDSDERGAVLDGVKEIRAYLAAHRHPGLHSYVTGPGGVAADLEQVAEDAGQTLLIATLSLVLLLLLLVYRAPLLALMPLLVVGIAYLIAIGLTYLLIKGGLITVNTEGTFLLLVLIFGAGTDYSLLLIHRYREELDHGAEPEPALRTALAESFRPIAASAATVIAAMLVLLLADLESTHWLGPVLAIGIAVMLAAALTLLPAALSILGRRAFWPARDSSAGEKRRRWARVAGFVRRRSGAIVVTVFIGLAVLALGNLVHHGTLGFGEGETHETESSRGTEVLDEHFPPGIGSPLTAVVGLGEAEAALHGLEDLDSVKLAVPVPPSSISDEAALAIVLRGDPYSGEAAELVKGVRERLEEVAPGALVGGIPAENYDVEQTNEHDTRLIVPVVLLVVGLILMLVLRSLAAPVYLMLTVVASFAATLGLVTFAFTELLGADGIAFDLVLLAFIFLVALGVDYNIFLMTRAREEAALHGTRDGVLIALEGTGTVVTSAGLILAGTFATLTLLPLEELVQIGATVAVGVLLDTFVVRSLLIPAITYLCGERAWWPGAAR
;
A
#
# COMPACT_ATOMS: atom_id res chain seq x y z
N MET A 1 23.89 -10.11 9.66
CA MET A 1 25.07 -9.65 8.91
C MET A 1 25.91 -8.62 9.69
N ALA A 2 25.35 -7.61 10.33
CA ALA A 2 26.10 -6.59 11.09
C ALA A 2 26.92 -7.11 12.30
N CYS A 3 26.53 -8.24 12.91
CA CYS A 3 27.29 -8.87 14.00
C CYS A 3 28.47 -9.75 13.54
N VAL A 4 28.58 -10.05 12.24
CA VAL A 4 29.54 -11.03 11.70
C VAL A 4 30.82 -10.37 11.16
N LEU A 5 30.77 -9.09 10.77
CA LEU A 5 31.93 -8.41 10.22
C LEU A 5 32.84 -7.85 11.33
N SER A 6 34.07 -8.34 11.37
CA SER A 6 35.12 -7.82 12.27
C SER A 6 35.58 -6.43 11.82
N PRO A 7 36.06 -5.56 12.74
CA PRO A 7 36.56 -4.23 12.39
C PRO A 7 37.53 -4.21 11.20
N PRO A 8 38.53 -5.11 11.08
CA PRO A 8 39.43 -5.12 9.94
C PRO A 8 38.77 -5.48 8.60
N MET A 9 37.64 -6.21 8.61
CA MET A 9 36.89 -6.49 7.39
C MET A 9 36.11 -5.26 6.91
N ILE A 10 35.53 -4.50 7.83
CA ILE A 10 34.84 -3.23 7.51
C ILE A 10 35.87 -2.23 6.92
N GLU A 11 37.03 -2.08 7.52
CA GLU A 11 38.08 -1.19 7.00
C GLU A 11 38.56 -1.57 5.59
N ARG A 12 38.73 -2.86 5.29
CA ARG A 12 39.05 -3.34 3.94
C ARG A 12 37.94 -3.06 2.94
N PHE A 13 36.70 -3.29 3.32
CA PHE A 13 35.53 -2.97 2.48
C PHE A 13 35.46 -1.48 2.17
N VAL A 14 35.57 -0.63 3.19
CA VAL A 14 35.57 0.83 3.06
C VAL A 14 36.69 1.28 2.13
N ALA A 15 37.92 0.78 2.32
CA ALA A 15 39.06 1.10 1.47
C ALA A 15 38.86 0.65 0.00
N ALA A 16 38.21 -0.49 -0.20
CA ALA A 16 37.88 -0.98 -1.54
C ALA A 16 36.88 -0.06 -2.27
N VAL A 17 35.83 0.39 -1.58
CA VAL A 17 34.77 1.22 -2.16
C VAL A 17 35.24 2.65 -2.43
N THR A 18 35.99 3.26 -1.50
CA THR A 18 36.40 4.67 -1.58
C THR A 18 37.72 4.90 -2.36
N GLY A 19 38.47 3.84 -2.64
CA GLY A 19 39.73 3.91 -3.39
C GLY A 19 39.53 4.35 -4.86
N PRO A 20 40.58 4.89 -5.52
CA PRO A 20 40.43 5.57 -6.83
C PRO A 20 39.91 4.65 -7.95
N ARG A 21 40.26 3.37 -7.94
CA ARG A 21 39.70 2.36 -8.89
C ARG A 21 38.35 1.85 -8.42
N GLY A 22 38.20 1.59 -7.11
CA GLY A 22 36.97 1.04 -6.54
C GLY A 22 35.78 1.97 -6.76
N ARG A 23 35.91 3.26 -6.46
CA ARG A 23 34.82 4.25 -6.66
C ARG A 23 34.32 4.29 -8.10
N SER A 24 35.21 4.27 -9.10
CA SER A 24 34.81 4.31 -10.51
C SER A 24 34.10 3.03 -10.93
N VAL A 25 34.61 1.86 -10.53
CA VAL A 25 33.96 0.56 -10.80
C VAL A 25 32.60 0.50 -10.11
N THR A 26 32.50 0.90 -8.85
CA THR A 26 31.23 0.89 -8.11
C THR A 26 30.20 1.75 -8.82
N VAL A 27 30.52 3.01 -9.14
CA VAL A 27 29.58 3.91 -9.83
C VAL A 27 29.18 3.35 -11.20
N SER A 28 30.12 2.82 -12.00
CA SER A 28 29.82 2.24 -13.31
C SER A 28 28.89 1.03 -13.22
N VAL A 29 29.12 0.14 -12.25
CA VAL A 29 28.24 -1.05 -12.04
C VAL A 29 26.83 -0.63 -11.65
N TRP A 30 26.69 0.32 -10.70
CA TRP A 30 25.39 0.81 -10.28
C TRP A 30 24.63 1.51 -11.41
N ILE A 31 25.31 2.31 -12.24
CA ILE A 31 24.69 2.94 -13.41
C ILE A 31 24.23 1.87 -14.42
N ALA A 32 25.08 0.87 -14.71
CA ALA A 32 24.72 -0.20 -15.64
C ALA A 32 23.50 -1.00 -15.16
N LEU A 33 23.45 -1.36 -13.87
CA LEU A 33 22.31 -2.02 -13.27
C LEU A 33 21.06 -1.11 -13.26
N GLY A 34 21.22 0.19 -12.99
CA GLY A 34 20.12 1.16 -13.04
C GLY A 34 19.51 1.31 -14.44
N VAL A 35 20.34 1.30 -15.50
CA VAL A 35 19.86 1.32 -16.89
C VAL A 35 19.08 0.05 -17.22
N ALA A 36 19.56 -1.12 -16.78
CA ALA A 36 18.83 -2.37 -16.94
C ALA A 36 17.48 -2.35 -16.20
N GLY A 37 17.47 -1.84 -14.95
CA GLY A 37 16.25 -1.68 -14.15
C GLY A 37 15.26 -0.68 -14.75
N PHE A 38 15.74 0.39 -15.40
CA PHE A 38 14.89 1.33 -16.12
C PHE A 38 14.13 0.66 -17.27
N ALA A 39 14.81 -0.20 -18.05
CA ALA A 39 14.15 -0.96 -19.12
C ALA A 39 13.08 -1.93 -18.58
N ALA A 40 13.32 -2.54 -17.41
CA ALA A 40 12.33 -3.40 -16.75
C ALA A 40 11.14 -2.60 -16.20
N ARG A 41 11.37 -1.38 -15.69
CA ARG A 41 10.30 -0.52 -15.16
C ARG A 41 9.23 -0.20 -16.20
N THR A 42 9.60 0.01 -17.46
CA THR A 42 8.63 0.32 -18.53
C THR A 42 7.69 -0.85 -18.86
N GLN A 43 7.99 -2.05 -18.38
CA GLN A 43 7.22 -3.27 -18.61
C GLN A 43 6.55 -3.79 -17.32
N ILE A 44 6.69 -3.11 -16.17
CA ILE A 44 6.18 -3.61 -14.90
C ILE A 44 4.65 -3.69 -14.90
N GLY A 45 3.96 -2.70 -15.47
CA GLY A 45 2.50 -2.66 -15.59
C GLY A 45 1.92 -3.86 -16.36
N GLU A 46 2.67 -4.40 -17.34
CA GLU A 46 2.24 -5.57 -18.11
C GLU A 46 2.24 -6.88 -17.29
N VAL A 47 2.89 -6.89 -16.12
CA VAL A 47 3.08 -8.10 -15.31
C VAL A 47 2.50 -7.98 -13.89
N THR A 48 2.07 -6.79 -13.46
CA THR A 48 1.35 -6.62 -12.18
C THR A 48 -0.04 -7.22 -12.28
N ALA A 49 -0.50 -7.84 -11.19
CA ALA A 49 -1.81 -8.46 -11.16
C ALA A 49 -2.91 -7.39 -11.04
N ALA A 50 -4.00 -7.59 -11.77
CA ALA A 50 -5.21 -6.77 -11.67
C ALA A 50 -6.38 -7.64 -11.17
N GLY A 51 -7.20 -7.07 -10.27
CA GLY A 51 -8.39 -7.73 -9.71
C GLY A 51 -8.18 -8.40 -8.36
N GLN A 52 -9.20 -8.32 -7.50
CA GLN A 52 -9.13 -8.81 -6.11
C GLN A 52 -9.07 -10.34 -6.00
N ALA A 53 -9.78 -11.05 -6.85
CA ALA A 53 -9.82 -12.52 -6.83
C ALA A 53 -8.43 -13.16 -6.91
N SER A 54 -7.46 -12.51 -7.59
CA SER A 54 -6.08 -13.00 -7.72
C SER A 54 -5.25 -12.84 -6.44
N TYR A 55 -5.77 -12.17 -5.41
CA TYR A 55 -5.08 -11.93 -4.14
C TYR A 55 -5.58 -12.77 -3.00
N LEU A 56 -6.77 -13.38 -3.15
CA LEU A 56 -7.36 -14.25 -2.17
C LEU A 56 -6.66 -15.62 -2.14
N PRO A 57 -6.57 -16.26 -0.97
CA PRO A 57 -6.03 -17.61 -0.89
C PRO A 57 -6.95 -18.60 -1.62
N SER A 58 -6.37 -19.67 -2.16
CA SER A 58 -7.12 -20.70 -2.90
C SER A 58 -8.20 -21.41 -2.08
N HIS A 59 -8.16 -21.29 -0.75
CA HIS A 59 -9.18 -21.86 0.15
C HIS A 59 -10.31 -20.87 0.47
N ALA A 60 -10.23 -19.61 0.03
CA ALA A 60 -11.33 -18.68 0.17
C ALA A 60 -12.54 -19.17 -0.64
N GLU A 61 -13.74 -18.99 -0.09
CA GLU A 61 -14.96 -19.52 -0.70
C GLU A 61 -15.22 -18.86 -2.06
N SER A 62 -15.03 -17.56 -2.18
CA SER A 62 -15.16 -16.84 -3.45
C SER A 62 -14.16 -17.32 -4.52
N THR A 63 -12.93 -17.69 -4.13
CA THR A 63 -11.95 -18.29 -5.06
C THR A 63 -12.39 -19.66 -5.53
N GLN A 64 -12.93 -20.48 -4.64
CA GLN A 64 -13.47 -21.81 -5.01
C GLN A 64 -14.67 -21.68 -5.97
N VAL A 65 -15.54 -20.68 -5.78
CA VAL A 65 -16.63 -20.40 -6.74
C VAL A 65 -16.07 -20.09 -8.12
N LEU A 66 -15.05 -19.23 -8.20
CA LEU A 66 -14.42 -18.89 -9.47
C LEU A 66 -13.83 -20.13 -10.16
N ASP A 67 -13.15 -21.01 -9.42
CA ASP A 67 -12.57 -22.26 -9.93
C ASP A 67 -13.68 -23.19 -10.50
N VAL A 68 -14.83 -23.27 -9.83
CA VAL A 68 -15.96 -24.07 -10.31
C VAL A 68 -16.57 -23.44 -11.56
N LEU A 69 -16.75 -22.12 -11.57
CA LEU A 69 -17.31 -21.41 -12.72
C LEU A 69 -16.41 -21.57 -13.96
N GLN A 70 -15.10 -21.47 -13.81
CA GLN A 70 -14.14 -21.69 -14.90
C GLN A 70 -14.17 -23.12 -15.43
N ARG A 71 -14.29 -24.11 -14.55
CA ARG A 71 -14.26 -25.51 -14.92
C ARG A 71 -15.58 -25.98 -15.56
N ASP A 72 -16.72 -25.61 -15.00
CA ASP A 72 -18.02 -26.23 -15.30
C ASP A 72 -18.99 -25.31 -16.07
N PHE A 73 -18.70 -24.01 -16.13
CA PHE A 73 -19.54 -23.01 -16.81
C PHE A 73 -18.75 -22.29 -17.89
N LYS A 74 -19.26 -22.31 -19.12
CA LYS A 74 -18.63 -21.66 -20.27
C LYS A 74 -18.66 -20.14 -20.11
N GLY A 75 -17.49 -19.48 -20.15
CA GLY A 75 -17.34 -18.05 -19.87
C GLY A 75 -17.46 -17.71 -18.39
N GLY A 76 -17.16 -18.67 -17.50
CA GLY A 76 -17.11 -18.43 -16.06
C GLY A 76 -15.96 -17.55 -15.60
N ASP A 77 -14.99 -17.34 -16.46
CA ASP A 77 -13.83 -16.44 -16.32
C ASP A 77 -14.02 -15.09 -17.04
N ASP A 78 -15.07 -14.95 -17.86
CA ASP A 78 -15.35 -13.70 -18.55
C ASP A 78 -15.73 -12.60 -17.56
N VAL A 79 -15.11 -11.42 -17.70
CA VAL A 79 -15.41 -10.25 -16.86
C VAL A 79 -16.59 -9.48 -17.45
N PRO A 80 -17.71 -9.33 -16.70
CA PRO A 80 -18.88 -8.62 -17.19
C PRO A 80 -18.61 -7.13 -17.36
N VAL A 81 -19.05 -6.58 -18.49
CA VAL A 81 -19.05 -5.14 -18.80
C VAL A 81 -20.47 -4.73 -19.11
N LEU A 82 -20.91 -3.65 -18.49
CA LEU A 82 -22.23 -3.08 -18.67
C LEU A 82 -22.14 -1.74 -19.41
N VAL A 83 -22.96 -1.57 -20.44
CA VAL A 83 -23.13 -0.26 -21.08
C VAL A 83 -24.54 0.22 -20.77
N VAL A 84 -24.63 1.28 -19.97
CA VAL A 84 -25.89 1.94 -19.60
C VAL A 84 -26.11 3.12 -20.53
N PHE A 85 -27.28 3.15 -21.14
CA PHE A 85 -27.74 4.26 -21.97
C PHE A 85 -28.82 5.03 -21.23
N GLU A 86 -28.72 6.34 -21.19
CA GLU A 86 -29.63 7.22 -20.46
C GLU A 86 -30.13 8.36 -21.34
N ARG A 87 -31.41 8.69 -21.19
CA ARG A 87 -32.03 9.90 -21.75
C ARG A 87 -33.02 10.50 -20.76
N SER A 88 -32.74 11.69 -20.27
CA SER A 88 -33.69 12.44 -19.45
C SER A 88 -35.03 12.67 -20.20
N GLY A 89 -36.12 12.26 -19.57
CA GLY A 89 -37.46 12.36 -20.12
C GLY A 89 -37.93 11.20 -21.00
N GLY A 90 -37.19 10.11 -20.98
CA GLY A 90 -37.59 8.82 -21.56
C GLY A 90 -36.95 8.50 -22.91
N LEU A 91 -36.70 7.21 -23.12
CA LEU A 91 -36.16 6.67 -24.36
C LEU A 91 -37.21 6.63 -25.44
N SER A 92 -36.94 7.23 -26.59
CA SER A 92 -37.81 7.15 -27.78
C SER A 92 -37.57 5.83 -28.54
N ALA A 93 -38.50 5.47 -29.45
CA ALA A 93 -38.34 4.34 -30.35
C ALA A 93 -37.06 4.47 -31.21
N GLY A 94 -36.66 5.70 -31.57
CA GLY A 94 -35.44 5.98 -32.31
C GLY A 94 -34.20 5.74 -31.49
N ASP A 95 -34.22 5.96 -30.16
CA ASP A 95 -33.14 5.68 -29.24
C ASP A 95 -32.95 4.17 -29.07
N LEU A 96 -34.06 3.42 -28.89
CA LEU A 96 -34.02 1.97 -28.79
C LEU A 96 -33.44 1.30 -30.04
N ASP A 97 -33.78 1.84 -31.22
CA ASP A 97 -33.24 1.39 -32.52
C ASP A 97 -31.75 1.76 -32.64
N ALA A 98 -31.33 2.92 -32.12
CA ALA A 98 -29.92 3.29 -32.05
C ALA A 98 -29.13 2.38 -31.10
N ILE A 99 -29.66 2.10 -29.90
CA ILE A 99 -29.05 1.18 -28.91
C ILE A 99 -28.90 -0.22 -29.52
N GLY A 100 -29.91 -0.72 -30.26
CA GLY A 100 -29.84 -2.00 -30.95
C GLY A 100 -28.67 -2.04 -31.97
N ARG A 101 -28.53 -0.99 -32.80
CA ARG A 101 -27.40 -0.90 -33.75
C ARG A 101 -26.05 -0.78 -33.06
N LEU A 102 -25.97 -0.02 -31.96
CA LEU A 102 -24.75 0.07 -31.15
C LEU A 102 -24.36 -1.28 -30.58
N GLY A 103 -25.33 -2.03 -30.02
CA GLY A 103 -25.10 -3.39 -29.52
C GLY A 103 -24.59 -4.36 -30.59
N GLU A 104 -25.21 -4.36 -31.80
CA GLU A 104 -24.70 -5.15 -32.92
C GLU A 104 -23.30 -4.72 -33.39
N GLY A 105 -22.97 -3.46 -33.22
CA GLY A 105 -21.66 -2.93 -33.52
C GLY A 105 -20.61 -3.38 -32.50
N LEU A 106 -20.95 -3.35 -31.22
CA LEU A 106 -20.12 -3.87 -30.14
C LEU A 106 -19.84 -5.38 -30.32
N GLU A 107 -20.84 -6.16 -30.72
CA GLU A 107 -20.66 -7.59 -31.04
C GLU A 107 -19.62 -7.81 -32.18
N ARG A 108 -19.58 -6.92 -33.14
CA ARG A 108 -18.66 -7.00 -34.29
C ARG A 108 -17.22 -6.58 -33.98
N LEU A 109 -16.97 -5.93 -32.84
CA LEU A 109 -15.60 -5.61 -32.40
C LEU A 109 -14.77 -6.89 -32.20
N GLY A 110 -15.46 -8.04 -31.91
CA GLY A 110 -14.78 -9.33 -31.78
C GLY A 110 -13.76 -9.32 -30.65
N LEU A 111 -14.11 -8.66 -29.55
CA LEU A 111 -13.31 -8.65 -28.33
C LEU A 111 -13.02 -10.09 -27.97
N SER A 112 -11.74 -10.48 -27.93
CA SER A 112 -11.29 -11.87 -27.86
C SER A 112 -11.98 -12.62 -26.73
N GLY A 113 -12.50 -13.83 -27.02
CA GLY A 113 -13.28 -14.62 -26.09
C GLY A 113 -14.73 -14.15 -25.88
N ALA A 114 -15.10 -13.01 -26.46
CA ALA A 114 -16.36 -12.37 -26.22
C ALA A 114 -17.55 -13.32 -26.46
N THR A 115 -18.23 -13.60 -25.40
CA THR A 115 -19.60 -14.11 -25.44
C THR A 115 -20.48 -13.07 -26.16
N PRO A 116 -21.50 -13.48 -26.92
CA PRO A 116 -22.30 -12.55 -27.71
C PRO A 116 -22.92 -11.44 -26.86
N VAL A 117 -22.82 -10.22 -27.33
CA VAL A 117 -23.43 -9.04 -26.71
C VAL A 117 -24.92 -9.28 -26.51
N PHE A 118 -25.41 -9.13 -25.31
CA PHE A 118 -26.84 -9.10 -25.06
C PHE A 118 -27.38 -7.71 -25.42
N ALA A 119 -27.73 -7.57 -26.69
CA ALA A 119 -28.49 -6.43 -27.19
C ALA A 119 -29.96 -6.87 -27.35
N PRO A 120 -30.82 -6.60 -26.36
CA PRO A 120 -32.20 -7.10 -26.33
C PRO A 120 -33.08 -6.55 -27.48
N PHE A 121 -32.58 -5.59 -28.21
CA PHE A 121 -33.28 -4.92 -29.31
C PHE A 121 -32.89 -5.45 -30.69
N SER A 122 -31.82 -6.24 -30.81
CA SER A 122 -31.51 -6.95 -32.04
C SER A 122 -32.41 -8.19 -32.09
N GLY A 123 -33.28 -8.32 -33.08
CA GLY A 123 -34.22 -9.44 -33.23
C GLY A 123 -33.59 -10.84 -33.34
N GLN A 124 -32.36 -11.01 -33.00
CA GLN A 124 -31.58 -12.25 -32.93
C GLN A 124 -30.98 -12.43 -31.53
N ALA A 125 -31.81 -12.59 -30.51
CA ALA A 125 -31.35 -13.04 -29.20
C ALA A 125 -30.78 -14.46 -29.32
N LYS A 126 -29.51 -14.57 -29.73
CA LYS A 126 -28.74 -15.81 -29.62
C LYS A 126 -28.26 -15.95 -28.17
N GLN A 127 -28.29 -17.16 -27.68
CA GLN A 127 -28.06 -17.63 -26.33
C GLN A 127 -26.98 -16.91 -25.50
N PRO A 128 -27.12 -16.98 -24.19
CA PRO A 128 -26.77 -15.92 -23.29
C PRO A 128 -25.38 -16.03 -22.71
N LEU A 129 -24.85 -14.92 -22.59
CA LEU A 129 -23.83 -14.44 -21.67
C LEU A 129 -24.13 -14.84 -20.25
N GLY A 130 -23.06 -14.97 -19.46
CA GLY A 130 -23.04 -15.26 -18.04
C GLY A 130 -24.14 -14.60 -17.18
N ASP A 131 -24.01 -14.63 -15.93
CA ASP A 131 -25.02 -14.36 -14.92
C ASP A 131 -25.73 -13.01 -15.06
N VAL A 132 -25.00 -11.95 -15.42
CA VAL A 132 -25.54 -10.58 -15.54
C VAL A 132 -26.59 -10.45 -16.64
N ALA A 133 -26.42 -11.11 -17.79
CA ALA A 133 -27.43 -11.05 -18.86
C ALA A 133 -28.71 -11.81 -18.53
N LYS A 134 -28.66 -12.75 -17.59
CA LYS A 134 -29.85 -13.47 -17.11
C LYS A 134 -30.59 -12.67 -16.07
N ILE A 135 -29.87 -11.98 -15.20
CA ILE A 135 -30.44 -10.99 -14.27
C ILE A 135 -31.12 -9.89 -15.05
N ALA A 136 -30.44 -9.36 -16.08
CA ALA A 136 -31.02 -8.36 -16.98
C ALA A 136 -32.31 -8.84 -17.68
N ARG A 137 -32.47 -10.16 -17.97
CA ARG A 137 -33.74 -10.71 -18.47
C ARG A 137 -34.84 -10.76 -17.42
N GLY A 138 -34.49 -10.99 -16.14
CA GLY A 138 -35.47 -10.97 -15.04
C GLY A 138 -35.96 -9.56 -14.69
N VAL A 139 -35.13 -8.56 -14.96
CA VAL A 139 -35.42 -7.14 -14.67
C VAL A 139 -35.89 -6.39 -15.94
N GLY A 140 -35.55 -6.87 -17.14
CA GLY A 140 -35.76 -6.22 -18.42
C GLY A 140 -34.59 -5.31 -18.81
N PRO A 141 -34.37 -5.15 -20.12
CA PRO A 141 -33.28 -4.33 -20.64
C PRO A 141 -33.55 -2.82 -20.62
N ILE A 142 -34.77 -2.43 -20.33
CA ILE A 142 -35.22 -1.05 -20.19
C ILE A 142 -35.67 -0.87 -18.74
N SER A 143 -35.25 0.22 -18.13
CA SER A 143 -35.64 0.61 -16.78
C SER A 143 -37.17 0.81 -16.66
N ARG A 144 -37.71 0.69 -15.44
CA ARG A 144 -39.17 0.80 -15.22
C ARG A 144 -39.73 2.17 -15.54
N ASP A 145 -38.94 3.22 -15.40
CA ASP A 145 -39.28 4.60 -15.75
C ASP A 145 -39.13 4.89 -17.26
N GLY A 146 -38.46 3.97 -17.99
CA GLY A 146 -38.22 4.11 -19.42
C GLY A 146 -37.15 5.14 -19.79
N GLU A 147 -36.34 5.61 -18.84
CA GLU A 147 -35.29 6.61 -19.06
C GLU A 147 -33.93 5.99 -19.34
N ALA A 148 -33.71 4.74 -18.94
CA ALA A 148 -32.43 4.04 -19.16
C ALA A 148 -32.60 2.68 -19.83
N ALA A 149 -31.55 2.24 -20.53
CA ALA A 149 -31.44 0.91 -21.14
C ALA A 149 -30.06 0.31 -20.92
N LEU A 150 -30.00 -1.02 -20.80
CA LEU A 150 -28.80 -1.76 -20.48
C LEU A 150 -28.40 -2.71 -21.62
N VAL A 151 -27.12 -2.68 -21.98
CA VAL A 151 -26.45 -3.65 -22.85
C VAL A 151 -25.35 -4.31 -22.04
N ALA A 152 -25.38 -5.65 -21.93
CA ALA A 152 -24.37 -6.42 -21.23
C ALA A 152 -23.47 -7.15 -22.22
N LEU A 153 -22.19 -7.16 -21.95
CA LEU A 153 -21.15 -7.90 -22.68
C LEU A 153 -20.16 -8.47 -21.67
N ALA A 154 -19.32 -9.37 -22.11
CA ALA A 154 -18.28 -9.91 -21.28
C ALA A 154 -16.95 -9.98 -22.05
N ILE A 155 -15.85 -9.77 -21.37
CA ILE A 155 -14.51 -9.78 -21.95
C ILE A 155 -13.75 -10.94 -21.30
N ASP A 156 -13.12 -11.78 -22.14
CA ASP A 156 -12.26 -12.85 -21.68
C ASP A 156 -11.08 -12.29 -20.89
N SER A 157 -10.87 -12.82 -19.70
CA SER A 157 -9.79 -12.41 -18.79
C SER A 157 -8.49 -13.19 -18.97
N ASP A 158 -8.44 -14.18 -19.87
CA ASP A 158 -7.27 -15.03 -20.07
C ASP A 158 -6.00 -14.25 -20.47
N GLU A 159 -6.14 -13.15 -21.18
CA GLU A 159 -5.04 -12.26 -21.53
C GLU A 159 -4.98 -11.05 -20.60
N ARG A 160 -3.85 -10.86 -19.93
CA ARG A 160 -3.63 -9.68 -19.06
C ARG A 160 -3.78 -8.39 -19.88
N GLY A 161 -4.53 -7.45 -19.35
CA GLY A 161 -4.86 -6.19 -20.01
C GLY A 161 -6.01 -6.27 -21.01
N ALA A 162 -6.54 -7.46 -21.33
CA ALA A 162 -7.66 -7.62 -22.26
C ALA A 162 -8.90 -6.84 -21.82
N VAL A 163 -9.17 -6.78 -20.51
CA VAL A 163 -10.29 -6.03 -19.97
C VAL A 163 -10.12 -4.52 -20.20
N LEU A 164 -8.93 -3.97 -19.87
CA LEU A 164 -8.62 -2.56 -20.08
C LEU A 164 -8.68 -2.17 -21.56
N ASP A 165 -8.06 -2.97 -22.43
CA ASP A 165 -8.03 -2.72 -23.88
C ASP A 165 -9.43 -2.87 -24.47
N GLY A 166 -10.17 -3.88 -24.06
CA GLY A 166 -11.55 -4.10 -24.48
C GLY A 166 -12.48 -2.95 -24.07
N VAL A 167 -12.38 -2.48 -22.82
CA VAL A 167 -13.15 -1.32 -22.36
C VAL A 167 -12.76 -0.05 -23.11
N LYS A 168 -11.46 0.18 -23.38
CA LYS A 168 -11.01 1.30 -24.20
C LYS A 168 -11.59 1.24 -25.61
N GLU A 169 -11.65 0.06 -26.21
CA GLU A 169 -12.23 -0.15 -27.55
C GLU A 169 -13.74 0.10 -27.56
N ILE A 170 -14.47 -0.40 -26.54
CA ILE A 170 -15.89 -0.14 -26.35
C ILE A 170 -16.15 1.37 -26.24
N ARG A 171 -15.42 2.08 -25.38
CA ARG A 171 -15.53 3.54 -25.21
C ARG A 171 -15.26 4.30 -26.49
N ALA A 172 -14.19 3.92 -27.20
CA ALA A 172 -13.85 4.53 -28.49
C ALA A 172 -14.95 4.33 -29.53
N TYR A 173 -15.53 3.13 -29.59
CA TYR A 173 -16.64 2.82 -30.49
C TYR A 173 -17.88 3.67 -30.16
N LEU A 174 -18.30 3.73 -28.90
CA LEU A 174 -19.44 4.52 -28.44
C LEU A 174 -19.23 6.03 -28.71
N ALA A 175 -18.02 6.53 -28.47
CA ALA A 175 -17.66 7.92 -28.75
C ALA A 175 -17.73 8.27 -30.26
N ALA A 176 -17.38 7.31 -31.13
CA ALA A 176 -17.45 7.49 -32.59
C ALA A 176 -18.89 7.42 -33.14
N HIS A 177 -19.83 6.77 -32.43
CA HIS A 177 -21.19 6.52 -32.88
C HIS A 177 -22.25 7.18 -31.99
N ARG A 178 -21.95 8.36 -31.44
CA ARG A 178 -22.85 9.09 -30.54
C ARG A 178 -24.22 9.38 -31.19
N HIS A 179 -25.28 9.11 -30.43
CA HIS A 179 -26.65 9.52 -30.80
C HIS A 179 -27.03 10.79 -30.05
N PRO A 180 -27.62 11.84 -30.73
CA PRO A 180 -27.94 13.09 -30.09
C PRO A 180 -28.91 12.95 -28.89
N GLY A 181 -28.47 13.44 -27.73
CA GLY A 181 -29.27 13.42 -26.50
C GLY A 181 -29.34 12.07 -25.79
N LEU A 182 -28.63 11.02 -26.27
CA LEU A 182 -28.46 9.75 -25.59
C LEU A 182 -27.06 9.72 -24.99
N HIS A 183 -26.99 9.55 -23.68
CA HIS A 183 -25.73 9.35 -22.95
C HIS A 183 -25.45 7.87 -22.83
N SER A 184 -24.17 7.49 -22.88
CA SER A 184 -23.73 6.10 -22.70
C SER A 184 -22.57 6.05 -21.73
N TYR A 185 -22.59 5.12 -20.79
CA TYR A 185 -21.57 4.93 -19.78
C TYR A 185 -21.17 3.44 -19.75
N VAL A 186 -19.86 3.18 -19.68
CA VAL A 186 -19.33 1.83 -19.54
C VAL A 186 -19.04 1.57 -18.07
N THR A 187 -19.71 0.60 -17.48
CA THR A 187 -19.65 0.27 -16.06
C THR A 187 -19.66 -1.26 -15.82
N GLY A 188 -20.04 -1.71 -14.63
CA GLY A 188 -19.95 -3.10 -14.20
C GLY A 188 -18.51 -3.50 -13.84
N PRO A 189 -18.28 -4.76 -13.43
CA PRO A 189 -16.96 -5.21 -12.96
C PRO A 189 -15.80 -4.86 -13.89
N GLY A 190 -15.95 -5.06 -15.19
CA GLY A 190 -14.91 -4.75 -16.17
C GLY A 190 -14.70 -3.25 -16.39
N GLY A 191 -15.77 -2.44 -16.33
CA GLY A 191 -15.67 -0.98 -16.40
C GLY A 191 -14.91 -0.40 -15.21
N VAL A 192 -15.27 -0.84 -14.01
CA VAL A 192 -14.58 -0.44 -12.75
C VAL A 192 -13.12 -0.88 -12.75
N ALA A 193 -12.85 -2.14 -13.11
CA ALA A 193 -11.48 -2.65 -13.17
C ALA A 193 -10.60 -1.86 -14.16
N ALA A 194 -11.14 -1.50 -15.34
CA ALA A 194 -10.43 -0.73 -16.35
C ALA A 194 -10.14 0.70 -15.89
N ASP A 195 -11.08 1.34 -15.18
CA ASP A 195 -10.88 2.69 -14.64
C ASP A 195 -9.85 2.69 -13.50
N LEU A 196 -9.92 1.71 -12.59
CA LEU A 196 -8.91 1.55 -11.53
C LEU A 196 -7.50 1.36 -12.10
N GLU A 197 -7.35 0.52 -13.14
CA GLU A 197 -6.05 0.29 -13.77
C GLU A 197 -5.53 1.56 -14.46
N GLN A 198 -6.38 2.32 -15.14
CA GLN A 198 -6.00 3.58 -15.76
C GLN A 198 -5.65 4.65 -14.72
N VAL A 199 -6.45 4.78 -13.65
CA VAL A 199 -6.18 5.68 -12.53
C VAL A 199 -4.84 5.32 -11.87
N ALA A 200 -4.55 4.05 -11.68
CA ALA A 200 -3.29 3.58 -11.11
C ALA A 200 -2.08 3.88 -12.01
N GLU A 201 -2.20 3.76 -13.35
CA GLU A 201 -1.13 4.10 -14.29
C GLU A 201 -0.79 5.60 -14.24
N ASP A 202 -1.78 6.47 -14.27
CA ASP A 202 -1.62 7.93 -14.19
C ASP A 202 -1.09 8.36 -12.80
N ALA A 203 -1.56 7.68 -11.75
CA ALA A 203 -1.13 7.89 -10.38
C ALA A 203 0.37 7.61 -10.19
N GLY A 204 0.90 6.56 -10.82
CA GLY A 204 2.32 6.18 -10.70
C GLY A 204 3.28 7.27 -11.19
N GLN A 205 2.95 7.97 -12.26
CA GLN A 205 3.75 9.08 -12.77
C GLN A 205 3.65 10.31 -11.85
N THR A 206 2.45 10.63 -11.40
CA THR A 206 2.18 11.73 -10.46
C THR A 206 2.94 11.51 -9.15
N LEU A 207 2.86 10.31 -8.58
CA LEU A 207 3.56 9.94 -7.35
C LEU A 207 5.07 10.10 -7.48
N LEU A 208 5.66 9.61 -8.58
CA LEU A 208 7.11 9.72 -8.79
C LEU A 208 7.55 11.18 -8.84
N ILE A 209 6.86 12.01 -9.62
CA ILE A 209 7.20 13.45 -9.75
C ILE A 209 7.00 14.18 -8.43
N ALA A 210 5.90 13.94 -7.74
CA ALA A 210 5.60 14.54 -6.44
C ALA A 210 6.65 14.16 -5.39
N THR A 211 6.98 12.86 -5.29
CA THR A 211 7.98 12.36 -4.34
C THR A 211 9.35 12.94 -4.64
N LEU A 212 9.82 12.91 -5.90
CA LEU A 212 11.10 13.50 -6.28
C LEU A 212 11.17 14.99 -5.97
N SER A 213 10.12 15.74 -6.29
CA SER A 213 10.05 17.19 -6.07
C SER A 213 10.06 17.54 -4.58
N LEU A 214 9.23 16.85 -3.80
CA LEU A 214 9.13 17.09 -2.36
C LEU A 214 10.41 16.70 -1.62
N VAL A 215 10.97 15.52 -1.91
CA VAL A 215 12.23 15.06 -1.30
C VAL A 215 13.37 16.01 -1.67
N LEU A 216 13.48 16.43 -2.93
CA LEU A 216 14.49 17.41 -3.35
C LEU A 216 14.33 18.73 -2.59
N LEU A 217 13.10 19.25 -2.48
CA LEU A 217 12.81 20.47 -1.71
C LEU A 217 13.25 20.33 -0.25
N LEU A 218 12.86 19.25 0.41
CA LEU A 218 13.20 18.99 1.81
C LEU A 218 14.72 18.84 2.00
N LEU A 219 15.39 18.09 1.11
CA LEU A 219 16.85 17.96 1.15
C LEU A 219 17.56 19.30 0.93
N LEU A 220 17.05 20.16 0.03
CA LEU A 220 17.58 21.51 -0.16
C LEU A 220 17.43 22.39 1.09
N LEU A 221 16.30 22.28 1.79
CA LEU A 221 16.05 23.00 3.04
C LEU A 221 16.98 22.52 4.17
N VAL A 222 17.23 21.20 4.23
CA VAL A 222 18.08 20.57 5.26
C VAL A 222 19.55 20.85 5.01
N TYR A 223 20.04 20.58 3.81
CA TYR A 223 21.48 20.68 3.48
C TYR A 223 21.93 22.08 3.07
N ARG A 224 21.05 22.87 2.46
CA ARG A 224 21.35 24.18 1.87
C ARG A 224 22.53 24.13 0.87
N ALA A 225 22.76 22.98 0.27
CA ALA A 225 23.78 22.70 -0.71
C ALA A 225 23.19 21.88 -1.84
N PRO A 226 23.00 22.42 -3.06
CA PRO A 226 22.29 21.75 -4.15
C PRO A 226 22.91 20.42 -4.56
N LEU A 227 24.25 20.36 -4.70
CA LEU A 227 24.94 19.11 -5.05
C LEU A 227 24.74 18.03 -3.99
N LEU A 228 24.74 18.42 -2.71
CA LEU A 228 24.54 17.48 -1.61
C LEU A 228 23.08 17.01 -1.49
N ALA A 229 22.12 17.85 -1.88
CA ALA A 229 20.72 17.48 -1.93
C ALA A 229 20.41 16.52 -3.10
N LEU A 230 21.03 16.76 -4.26
CA LEU A 230 20.82 15.94 -5.45
C LEU A 230 21.44 14.53 -5.32
N MET A 231 22.54 14.39 -4.56
CA MET A 231 23.28 13.15 -4.47
C MET A 231 22.48 11.99 -3.83
N PRO A 232 21.86 12.12 -2.64
CA PRO A 232 20.98 11.10 -2.10
C PRO A 232 19.86 10.73 -3.07
N LEU A 233 19.25 11.74 -3.71
CA LEU A 233 18.15 11.54 -4.65
C LEU A 233 18.56 10.67 -5.85
N LEU A 234 19.76 10.89 -6.40
CA LEU A 234 20.31 10.06 -7.49
C LEU A 234 20.62 8.64 -7.02
N VAL A 235 21.22 8.50 -5.83
CA VAL A 235 21.53 7.19 -5.24
C VAL A 235 20.25 6.38 -5.00
N VAL A 236 19.23 7.01 -4.41
CA VAL A 236 17.93 6.41 -4.14
C VAL A 236 17.20 6.08 -5.45
N GLY A 237 17.23 6.98 -6.43
CA GLY A 237 16.62 6.74 -7.75
C GLY A 237 17.23 5.55 -8.47
N ILE A 238 18.57 5.40 -8.46
CA ILE A 238 19.24 4.22 -9.04
C ILE A 238 18.88 2.96 -8.26
N ALA A 239 18.84 3.02 -6.92
CA ALA A 239 18.43 1.89 -6.10
C ALA A 239 16.98 1.45 -6.38
N TYR A 240 16.06 2.42 -6.52
CA TYR A 240 14.67 2.16 -6.91
C TYR A 240 14.57 1.46 -8.27
N LEU A 241 15.28 1.95 -9.29
CA LEU A 241 15.27 1.33 -10.62
C LEU A 241 15.77 -0.12 -10.59
N ILE A 242 16.78 -0.42 -9.76
CA ILE A 242 17.27 -1.78 -9.60
C ILE A 242 16.27 -2.65 -8.84
N ALA A 243 15.67 -2.12 -7.77
CA ALA A 243 14.68 -2.84 -6.97
C ALA A 243 13.45 -3.21 -7.82
N ILE A 244 12.89 -2.25 -8.57
CA ILE A 244 11.75 -2.50 -9.46
C ILE A 244 12.12 -3.47 -10.60
N GLY A 245 13.35 -3.39 -11.12
CA GLY A 245 13.85 -4.33 -12.12
C GLY A 245 13.98 -5.75 -11.59
N LEU A 246 14.44 -5.94 -10.35
CA LEU A 246 14.47 -7.24 -9.70
C LEU A 246 13.06 -7.78 -9.46
N THR A 247 12.14 -6.93 -9.00
CA THR A 247 10.73 -7.28 -8.82
C THR A 247 10.11 -7.76 -10.14
N TYR A 248 10.31 -7.02 -11.23
CA TYR A 248 9.86 -7.43 -12.56
C TYR A 248 10.38 -8.81 -12.98
N LEU A 249 11.67 -9.08 -12.76
CA LEU A 249 12.26 -10.38 -13.10
C LEU A 249 11.66 -11.53 -12.27
N LEU A 250 11.34 -11.28 -11.00
CA LEU A 250 10.72 -12.27 -10.12
C LEU A 250 9.27 -12.56 -10.52
N ILE A 251 8.49 -11.52 -10.88
CA ILE A 251 7.13 -11.67 -11.40
C ILE A 251 7.14 -12.44 -12.71
N LYS A 252 7.99 -12.04 -13.65
CA LYS A 252 8.12 -12.71 -14.95
C LYS A 252 8.59 -14.16 -14.84
N GLY A 253 9.35 -14.48 -13.80
CA GLY A 253 9.76 -15.85 -13.47
C GLY A 253 8.67 -16.66 -12.75
N GLY A 254 7.50 -16.11 -12.49
CA GLY A 254 6.41 -16.77 -11.77
C GLY A 254 6.71 -17.05 -10.30
N LEU A 255 7.65 -16.32 -9.70
CA LEU A 255 8.08 -16.52 -8.31
C LEU A 255 7.29 -15.69 -7.30
N ILE A 256 6.75 -14.55 -7.75
CA ILE A 256 5.97 -13.61 -6.92
C ILE A 256 4.82 -13.01 -7.75
N THR A 257 3.78 -12.59 -7.06
CA THR A 257 2.68 -11.79 -7.61
C THR A 257 2.66 -10.43 -6.90
N VAL A 258 2.49 -9.34 -7.63
CA VAL A 258 2.51 -7.99 -7.04
C VAL A 258 1.41 -7.15 -7.69
N ASN A 259 0.68 -6.40 -6.88
CA ASN A 259 -0.27 -5.40 -7.33
C ASN A 259 0.39 -4.03 -7.58
N THR A 260 -0.31 -3.14 -8.24
CA THR A 260 0.18 -1.79 -8.54
C THR A 260 0.46 -0.98 -7.27
N GLU A 261 -0.37 -1.12 -6.24
CA GLU A 261 -0.19 -0.47 -4.93
C GLU A 261 1.13 -0.84 -4.27
N GLY A 262 1.51 -2.13 -4.32
CA GLY A 262 2.80 -2.60 -3.81
C GLY A 262 3.99 -1.90 -4.48
N THR A 263 3.88 -1.53 -5.76
CA THR A 263 4.93 -0.75 -6.46
C THR A 263 4.99 0.70 -5.97
N PHE A 264 3.87 1.31 -5.60
CA PHE A 264 3.81 2.65 -5.01
C PHE A 264 4.40 2.68 -3.60
N LEU A 265 4.05 1.69 -2.79
CA LEU A 265 4.62 1.53 -1.44
C LEU A 265 6.13 1.29 -1.50
N LEU A 266 6.61 0.49 -2.46
CA LEU A 266 8.05 0.29 -2.70
C LEU A 266 8.75 1.61 -3.04
N LEU A 267 8.17 2.43 -3.92
CA LEU A 267 8.73 3.73 -4.28
C LEU A 267 8.87 4.63 -3.05
N VAL A 268 7.78 4.83 -2.31
CA VAL A 268 7.77 5.74 -1.15
C VAL A 268 8.71 5.23 -0.05
N LEU A 269 8.74 3.91 0.20
CA LEU A 269 9.62 3.30 1.19
C LEU A 269 11.10 3.48 0.84
N ILE A 270 11.50 3.25 -0.43
CA ILE A 270 12.90 3.40 -0.86
C ILE A 270 13.33 4.87 -0.78
N PHE A 271 12.47 5.81 -1.20
CA PHE A 271 12.77 7.23 -1.11
C PHE A 271 12.81 7.73 0.33
N GLY A 272 11.92 7.23 1.20
CA GLY A 272 11.91 7.55 2.63
C GLY A 272 13.15 7.01 3.34
N ALA A 273 13.28 5.69 3.45
CA ALA A 273 14.37 5.04 4.17
C ALA A 273 15.75 5.31 3.55
N GLY A 274 15.81 5.43 2.20
CA GLY A 274 17.07 5.69 1.50
C GLY A 274 17.65 7.06 1.76
N THR A 275 16.79 8.07 1.88
CA THR A 275 17.25 9.41 2.26
C THR A 275 17.77 9.44 3.70
N ASP A 276 17.20 8.64 4.59
CA ASP A 276 17.61 8.56 5.98
C ASP A 276 19.01 7.96 6.15
N TYR A 277 19.30 6.85 5.47
CA TYR A 277 20.64 6.27 5.47
C TYR A 277 21.69 7.24 4.89
N SER A 278 21.28 7.99 3.86
CA SER A 278 22.12 9.01 3.24
C SER A 278 22.37 10.18 4.19
N LEU A 279 21.34 10.66 4.89
CA LEU A 279 21.42 11.73 5.87
C LEU A 279 22.43 11.41 6.98
N LEU A 280 22.35 10.20 7.50
CA LEU A 280 23.22 9.75 8.58
C LEU A 280 24.69 9.74 8.17
N LEU A 281 25.02 9.13 7.03
CA LEU A 281 26.39 9.07 6.53
C LEU A 281 26.94 10.45 6.18
N ILE A 282 26.13 11.29 5.53
CA ILE A 282 26.53 12.65 5.14
C ILE A 282 26.76 13.52 6.37
N HIS A 283 25.90 13.41 7.39
CA HIS A 283 26.08 14.16 8.64
C HIS A 283 27.39 13.79 9.33
N ARG A 284 27.67 12.46 9.44
CA ARG A 284 28.91 11.99 10.06
C ARG A 284 30.15 12.41 9.26
N TYR A 285 30.06 12.33 7.92
CA TYR A 285 31.14 12.80 7.05
C TYR A 285 31.43 14.29 7.23
N ARG A 286 30.39 15.11 7.37
CA ARG A 286 30.50 16.52 7.64
C ARG A 286 31.16 16.79 9.00
N GLU A 287 30.75 16.07 10.04
CA GLU A 287 31.34 16.19 11.38
C GLU A 287 32.83 15.93 11.37
N GLU A 288 33.32 14.91 10.66
CA GLU A 288 34.74 14.60 10.51
C GLU A 288 35.50 15.71 9.73
N LEU A 289 34.88 16.27 8.69
CA LEU A 289 35.45 17.40 7.94
C LEU A 289 35.57 18.67 8.78
N ASP A 290 34.58 18.93 9.66
CA ASP A 290 34.56 20.08 10.57
C ASP A 290 35.63 19.95 11.67
N HIS A 291 36.01 18.72 12.06
CA HIS A 291 37.15 18.43 12.93
C HIS A 291 38.52 18.58 12.22
N GLY A 292 38.53 18.97 10.95
CA GLY A 292 39.74 19.24 10.19
C GLY A 292 40.37 18.08 9.45
N ALA A 293 39.68 16.93 9.41
CA ALA A 293 40.16 15.78 8.66
C ALA A 293 40.14 16.03 7.13
N GLU A 294 41.09 15.43 6.41
CA GLU A 294 41.09 15.43 4.95
C GLU A 294 39.88 14.60 4.40
N PRO A 295 39.35 14.92 3.20
CA PRO A 295 38.14 14.34 2.68
C PRO A 295 38.12 12.81 2.64
N GLU A 296 39.19 12.16 2.20
CA GLU A 296 39.25 10.70 2.07
C GLU A 296 39.32 9.99 3.42
N PRO A 297 40.20 10.36 4.39
CA PRO A 297 40.12 9.82 5.74
C PRO A 297 38.82 10.10 6.45
N ALA A 298 38.27 11.32 6.35
CA ALA A 298 36.99 11.69 6.96
C ALA A 298 35.86 10.78 6.48
N LEU A 299 35.78 10.52 5.16
CA LEU A 299 34.77 9.64 4.61
C LEU A 299 34.93 8.18 5.07
N ARG A 300 36.16 7.70 5.17
CA ARG A 300 36.48 6.35 5.66
C ARG A 300 36.04 6.17 7.12
N THR A 301 36.34 7.13 7.98
CA THR A 301 35.90 7.10 9.38
C THR A 301 34.39 7.18 9.47
N ALA A 302 33.75 8.13 8.77
CA ALA A 302 32.32 8.27 8.77
C ALA A 302 31.59 7.00 8.32
N LEU A 303 32.04 6.34 7.25
CA LEU A 303 31.46 5.10 6.75
C LEU A 303 31.66 3.94 7.74
N ALA A 304 32.86 3.79 8.31
CA ALA A 304 33.16 2.73 9.28
C ALA A 304 32.28 2.84 10.53
N GLU A 305 32.06 4.04 11.05
CA GLU A 305 31.24 4.29 12.23
C GLU A 305 29.73 4.20 11.93
N SER A 306 29.30 4.63 10.74
CA SER A 306 27.88 4.54 10.32
C SER A 306 27.46 3.16 9.85
N PHE A 307 28.41 2.28 9.50
CA PHE A 307 28.12 0.97 8.92
C PHE A 307 27.20 0.12 9.81
N ARG A 308 27.58 -0.04 11.08
CA ARG A 308 26.80 -0.89 12.00
C ARG A 308 25.40 -0.35 12.29
N PRO A 309 25.21 0.94 12.62
CA PRO A 309 23.90 1.50 12.80
C PRO A 309 23.00 1.37 11.56
N ILE A 310 23.49 1.72 10.37
CA ILE A 310 22.72 1.62 9.11
C ILE A 310 22.37 0.17 8.82
N ALA A 311 23.29 -0.76 8.95
CA ALA A 311 23.04 -2.18 8.68
C ALA A 311 22.08 -2.80 9.71
N ALA A 312 22.13 -2.38 10.98
CA ALA A 312 21.19 -2.84 12.00
C ALA A 312 19.77 -2.32 11.73
N SER A 313 19.63 -1.04 11.40
CA SER A 313 18.39 -0.39 11.00
C SER A 313 17.77 -1.12 9.80
N ALA A 314 18.50 -1.24 8.68
CA ALA A 314 17.99 -1.93 7.51
C ALA A 314 17.61 -3.41 7.79
N ALA A 315 18.38 -4.10 8.63
CA ALA A 315 18.06 -5.47 9.02
C ALA A 315 16.74 -5.57 9.80
N THR A 316 16.44 -4.57 10.63
CA THR A 316 15.17 -4.51 11.37
C THR A 316 13.99 -4.30 10.41
N VAL A 317 14.12 -3.37 9.46
CA VAL A 317 13.07 -3.14 8.44
C VAL A 317 12.88 -4.38 7.56
N ILE A 318 13.97 -4.96 7.04
CA ILE A 318 13.91 -6.18 6.22
C ILE A 318 13.23 -7.32 6.99
N ALA A 319 13.60 -7.52 8.27
CA ALA A 319 13.02 -8.57 9.08
C ALA A 319 11.51 -8.33 9.33
N ALA A 320 11.10 -7.09 9.60
CA ALA A 320 9.70 -6.73 9.77
C ALA A 320 8.90 -6.98 8.47
N MET A 321 9.44 -6.59 7.30
CA MET A 321 8.80 -6.82 6.00
C MET A 321 8.69 -8.33 5.69
N LEU A 322 9.73 -9.13 5.99
CA LEU A 322 9.69 -10.57 5.74
C LEU A 322 8.70 -11.32 6.64
N VAL A 323 8.23 -10.74 7.75
CA VAL A 323 7.13 -11.34 8.54
C VAL A 323 5.83 -11.39 7.73
N LEU A 324 5.63 -10.50 6.75
CA LEU A 324 4.48 -10.53 5.84
C LEU A 324 4.37 -11.83 5.01
N LEU A 325 5.46 -12.61 4.90
CA LEU A 325 5.40 -13.96 4.33
C LEU A 325 4.49 -14.93 5.11
N LEU A 326 4.04 -14.55 6.30
CA LEU A 326 3.07 -15.32 7.08
C LEU A 326 1.62 -14.96 6.75
N ALA A 327 1.39 -13.97 5.89
CA ALA A 327 0.05 -13.59 5.47
C ALA A 327 -0.57 -14.66 4.59
N ASP A 328 -1.85 -14.91 4.78
CA ASP A 328 -2.67 -15.75 3.92
C ASP A 328 -3.14 -14.95 2.68
N LEU A 329 -3.31 -13.63 2.81
CA LEU A 329 -3.65 -12.75 1.70
C LEU A 329 -2.45 -12.60 0.76
N GLU A 330 -2.54 -13.07 -0.48
CA GLU A 330 -1.40 -13.11 -1.42
C GLU A 330 -0.80 -11.74 -1.72
N SER A 331 -1.61 -10.68 -1.81
CA SER A 331 -1.13 -9.31 -2.01
C SER A 331 -0.20 -8.88 -0.87
N THR A 332 -0.59 -9.14 0.38
CA THR A 332 0.19 -8.84 1.59
C THR A 332 1.41 -9.77 1.69
N HIS A 333 1.25 -11.06 1.40
CA HIS A 333 2.32 -12.05 1.41
C HIS A 333 3.51 -11.64 0.54
N TRP A 334 3.25 -11.29 -0.72
CA TRP A 334 4.32 -10.93 -1.66
C TRP A 334 4.82 -9.50 -1.51
N LEU A 335 4.04 -8.61 -0.90
CA LEU A 335 4.48 -7.25 -0.58
C LEU A 335 5.73 -7.28 0.31
N GLY A 336 5.78 -8.19 1.29
CA GLY A 336 6.92 -8.33 2.21
C GLY A 336 8.27 -8.50 1.50
N PRO A 337 8.46 -9.56 0.70
CA PRO A 337 9.67 -9.77 -0.09
C PRO A 337 10.04 -8.60 -1.00
N VAL A 338 9.08 -7.98 -1.66
CA VAL A 338 9.31 -6.84 -2.56
C VAL A 338 9.89 -5.66 -1.81
N LEU A 339 9.28 -5.28 -0.69
CA LEU A 339 9.76 -4.19 0.16
C LEU A 339 11.12 -4.53 0.79
N ALA A 340 11.33 -5.79 1.22
CA ALA A 340 12.60 -6.25 1.76
C ALA A 340 13.73 -6.19 0.74
N ILE A 341 13.49 -6.57 -0.53
CA ILE A 341 14.43 -6.41 -1.64
C ILE A 341 14.76 -4.93 -1.86
N GLY A 342 13.74 -4.06 -1.85
CA GLY A 342 13.93 -2.62 -1.96
C GLY A 342 14.89 -2.07 -0.91
N ILE A 343 14.66 -2.40 0.35
CA ILE A 343 15.53 -1.97 1.46
C ILE A 343 16.92 -2.61 1.38
N ALA A 344 17.05 -3.87 0.95
CA ALA A 344 18.34 -4.53 0.79
C ALA A 344 19.18 -3.86 -0.32
N VAL A 345 18.58 -3.54 -1.46
CA VAL A 345 19.21 -2.79 -2.55
C VAL A 345 19.61 -1.39 -2.08
N MET A 346 18.71 -0.72 -1.35
CA MET A 346 18.99 0.61 -0.80
C MET A 346 20.13 0.60 0.22
N LEU A 347 20.17 -0.41 1.11
CA LEU A 347 21.30 -0.60 2.03
C LEU A 347 22.62 -0.75 1.26
N ALA A 348 22.63 -1.59 0.23
CA ALA A 348 23.80 -1.78 -0.61
C ALA A 348 24.23 -0.45 -1.29
N ALA A 349 23.28 0.35 -1.79
CA ALA A 349 23.53 1.66 -2.39
C ALA A 349 24.09 2.67 -1.38
N ALA A 350 23.50 2.72 -0.17
CA ALA A 350 23.96 3.61 0.90
C ALA A 350 25.39 3.29 1.38
N LEU A 351 25.78 2.02 1.38
CA LEU A 351 27.11 1.57 1.83
C LEU A 351 28.15 1.53 0.71
N THR A 352 27.75 1.58 -0.57
CA THR A 352 28.69 1.48 -1.70
C THR A 352 28.60 2.67 -2.65
N LEU A 353 27.45 2.91 -3.27
CA LEU A 353 27.29 3.96 -4.29
C LEU A 353 27.44 5.37 -3.68
N LEU A 354 26.77 5.62 -2.55
CA LEU A 354 26.82 6.93 -1.89
C LEU A 354 28.24 7.33 -1.46
N PRO A 355 29.01 6.49 -0.72
CA PRO A 355 30.40 6.85 -0.38
C PRO A 355 31.32 6.94 -1.60
N ALA A 356 31.11 6.12 -2.65
CA ALA A 356 31.87 6.25 -3.89
C ALA A 356 31.62 7.60 -4.57
N ALA A 357 30.37 8.04 -4.64
CA ALA A 357 29.98 9.33 -5.20
C ALA A 357 30.49 10.51 -4.34
N LEU A 358 30.40 10.42 -3.00
CA LEU A 358 30.97 11.42 -2.08
C LEU A 358 32.48 11.52 -2.22
N SER A 359 33.19 10.40 -2.42
CA SER A 359 34.65 10.40 -2.61
C SER A 359 35.08 11.11 -3.90
N ILE A 360 34.24 11.12 -4.94
CA ILE A 360 34.50 11.83 -6.21
C ILE A 360 34.31 13.34 -6.03
N LEU A 361 33.26 13.76 -5.33
CA LEU A 361 32.91 15.17 -5.15
C LEU A 361 33.73 15.84 -4.02
N GLY A 362 34.13 15.11 -2.99
CA GLY A 362 34.90 15.65 -1.85
C GLY A 362 34.20 16.85 -1.20
N ARG A 363 35.02 17.88 -0.84
CA ARG A 363 34.50 19.12 -0.23
C ARG A 363 33.56 19.93 -1.15
N ARG A 364 33.64 19.74 -2.48
CA ARG A 364 32.76 20.44 -3.44
C ARG A 364 31.29 20.10 -3.26
N ALA A 365 30.98 18.92 -2.71
CA ALA A 365 29.61 18.51 -2.41
C ALA A 365 28.89 19.49 -1.47
N PHE A 366 29.60 20.14 -0.57
CA PHE A 366 29.07 21.06 0.45
C PHE A 366 28.92 22.51 0.01
N TRP A 367 29.30 22.86 -1.22
CA TRP A 367 29.15 24.22 -1.74
C TRP A 367 27.67 24.57 -2.00
N PRO A 368 27.16 25.77 -1.68
CA PRO A 368 27.80 26.95 -1.08
C PRO A 368 27.66 27.01 0.47
N ALA A 369 27.19 25.97 1.13
CA ALA A 369 26.87 26.00 2.56
C ALA A 369 28.13 26.25 3.42
N ARG A 370 28.23 27.45 4.01
CA ARG A 370 29.10 27.74 5.14
C ARG A 370 28.31 27.65 6.42
N ASP A 371 28.61 26.68 7.26
CA ASP A 371 27.82 26.42 8.47
C ASP A 371 28.15 27.44 9.59
N SER A 372 27.38 28.52 9.61
CA SER A 372 27.30 29.40 10.79
C SER A 372 26.17 28.96 11.77
N SER A 373 25.35 27.97 11.41
CA SER A 373 24.13 27.61 12.15
C SER A 373 24.26 26.38 13.05
N ALA A 374 25.34 25.61 13.00
CA ALA A 374 25.52 24.38 13.79
C ALA A 374 25.43 24.68 15.32
N GLY A 375 26.04 25.77 15.77
CA GLY A 375 25.97 26.18 17.18
C GLY A 375 24.55 26.57 17.65
N GLU A 376 23.75 27.18 16.76
CA GLU A 376 22.37 27.56 17.09
C GLU A 376 21.44 26.36 17.17
N LYS A 377 21.59 25.40 16.25
CA LYS A 377 20.81 24.15 16.27
C LYS A 377 21.11 23.34 17.53
N ARG A 378 22.40 23.21 17.89
CA ARG A 378 22.80 22.54 19.14
C ARG A 378 22.24 23.25 20.38
N ARG A 379 22.21 24.58 20.40
CA ARG A 379 21.55 25.34 21.47
C ARG A 379 20.05 25.09 21.62
N ARG A 380 19.35 24.85 20.52
CA ARG A 380 17.91 24.51 20.58
C ARG A 380 17.72 23.16 21.24
N TRP A 381 18.49 22.16 20.84
CA TRP A 381 18.41 20.82 21.42
C TRP A 381 18.87 20.77 22.88
N ALA A 382 19.86 21.55 23.26
CA ALA A 382 20.25 21.72 24.66
C ALA A 382 19.12 22.29 25.53
N ARG A 383 18.23 23.15 24.97
CA ARG A 383 17.02 23.62 25.68
C ARG A 383 15.99 22.48 25.85
N VAL A 384 15.80 21.65 24.83
CA VAL A 384 14.92 20.47 24.92
C VAL A 384 15.46 19.48 25.95
N ALA A 385 16.74 19.14 25.91
CA ALA A 385 17.41 18.30 26.90
C ALA A 385 17.26 18.86 28.33
N GLY A 386 17.43 20.16 28.48
CA GLY A 386 17.20 20.84 29.77
C GLY A 386 15.75 20.82 30.24
N PHE A 387 14.78 20.80 29.32
CA PHE A 387 13.35 20.61 29.64
C PHE A 387 13.06 19.18 30.07
N VAL A 388 13.57 18.20 29.34
CA VAL A 388 13.47 16.77 29.68
C VAL A 388 14.07 16.52 31.07
N ARG A 389 15.28 17.03 31.34
CA ARG A 389 15.93 16.90 32.66
C ARG A 389 15.09 17.40 33.79
N ARG A 390 14.39 18.55 33.63
CA ARG A 390 13.61 19.19 34.69
C ARG A 390 12.22 18.62 34.88
N ARG A 391 11.61 18.05 33.87
CA ARG A 391 10.20 17.68 33.84
C ARG A 391 9.95 16.23 33.35
N SER A 392 10.95 15.34 33.41
CA SER A 392 10.86 13.98 32.87
C SER A 392 9.61 13.21 33.31
N GLY A 393 9.27 13.23 34.62
CA GLY A 393 8.05 12.56 35.11
C GLY A 393 6.75 13.17 34.57
N ALA A 394 6.67 14.51 34.50
CA ALA A 394 5.50 15.19 33.93
C ALA A 394 5.37 14.91 32.41
N ILE A 395 6.50 14.89 31.67
CA ILE A 395 6.51 14.58 30.23
C ILE A 395 5.94 13.18 30.01
N VAL A 396 6.40 12.16 30.74
CA VAL A 396 5.91 10.78 30.58
C VAL A 396 4.42 10.71 30.79
N VAL A 397 3.90 11.28 31.91
CA VAL A 397 2.47 11.24 32.22
C VAL A 397 1.64 12.01 31.18
N THR A 398 2.05 13.24 30.83
CA THR A 398 1.28 14.08 29.89
C THR A 398 1.25 13.50 28.50
N VAL A 399 2.39 12.96 28.03
CA VAL A 399 2.47 12.36 26.70
C VAL A 399 1.64 11.09 26.62
N PHE A 400 1.71 10.19 27.63
CA PHE A 400 0.86 8.99 27.64
C PHE A 400 -0.63 9.32 27.73
N ILE A 401 -1.02 10.33 28.50
CA ILE A 401 -2.42 10.80 28.51
C ILE A 401 -2.80 11.34 27.13
N GLY A 402 -1.96 12.15 26.50
CA GLY A 402 -2.21 12.66 25.15
C GLY A 402 -2.36 11.55 24.11
N LEU A 403 -1.46 10.56 24.13
CA LEU A 403 -1.56 9.39 23.24
C LEU A 403 -2.83 8.58 23.51
N ALA A 404 -3.20 8.38 24.79
CA ALA A 404 -4.43 7.67 25.15
C ALA A 404 -5.68 8.42 24.67
N VAL A 405 -5.71 9.75 24.78
CA VAL A 405 -6.84 10.56 24.28
C VAL A 405 -6.96 10.44 22.76
N LEU A 406 -5.85 10.51 22.02
CA LEU A 406 -5.87 10.34 20.58
C LEU A 406 -6.32 8.92 20.18
N ALA A 407 -5.91 7.91 20.93
CA ALA A 407 -6.32 6.52 20.71
C ALA A 407 -7.83 6.28 20.91
N LEU A 408 -8.56 7.18 21.60
CA LEU A 408 -10.03 7.06 21.72
C LEU A 408 -10.75 7.18 20.37
N GLY A 409 -10.13 7.79 19.36
CA GLY A 409 -10.67 7.82 18.00
C GLY A 409 -10.91 6.43 17.39
N ASN A 410 -10.18 5.39 17.84
CA ASN A 410 -10.45 4.00 17.42
C ASN A 410 -11.80 3.44 17.93
N LEU A 411 -12.48 4.14 18.80
CA LEU A 411 -13.82 3.76 19.29
C LEU A 411 -14.95 4.31 18.39
N VAL A 412 -14.61 5.16 17.44
CA VAL A 412 -15.58 5.62 16.44
C VAL A 412 -15.92 4.43 15.56
N HIS A 413 -17.23 4.19 15.41
CA HIS A 413 -17.70 3.14 14.51
C HIS A 413 -17.52 3.60 13.07
N HIS A 414 -16.92 2.78 12.24
CA HIS A 414 -16.68 3.05 10.83
C HIS A 414 -16.91 1.76 10.03
N GLY A 415 -17.36 1.91 8.77
CA GLY A 415 -17.35 0.81 7.80
C GLY A 415 -15.94 0.55 7.26
N THR A 416 -15.81 -0.53 6.52
CA THR A 416 -14.66 -0.81 5.65
C THR A 416 -14.96 -0.29 4.26
N LEU A 417 -13.95 0.28 3.59
CA LEU A 417 -14.06 0.65 2.18
C LEU A 417 -14.17 -0.63 1.33
N GLY A 418 -15.22 -0.70 0.53
CA GLY A 418 -15.37 -1.75 -0.48
C GLY A 418 -14.49 -1.50 -1.71
N PHE A 419 -14.34 -2.53 -2.54
CA PHE A 419 -13.60 -2.42 -3.81
C PHE A 419 -14.31 -1.47 -4.77
N GLY A 420 -13.62 -0.41 -5.20
CA GLY A 420 -14.16 0.61 -6.07
C GLY A 420 -14.82 1.80 -5.37
N GLU A 421 -15.07 1.75 -4.05
CA GLU A 421 -15.56 2.92 -3.28
C GLU A 421 -14.47 3.98 -3.02
N GLY A 422 -13.21 3.62 -3.14
CA GLY A 422 -12.07 4.49 -2.81
C GLY A 422 -11.63 5.43 -3.94
N GLU A 423 -12.42 5.66 -4.99
CA GLU A 423 -12.07 6.62 -6.03
C GLU A 423 -12.45 8.05 -5.60
N THR A 424 -11.44 8.91 -5.45
CA THR A 424 -11.66 10.33 -5.12
C THR A 424 -12.05 11.18 -6.32
N HIS A 425 -12.12 10.59 -7.53
CA HIS A 425 -12.48 11.25 -8.77
C HIS A 425 -13.64 10.51 -9.44
N GLU A 426 -14.60 11.26 -10.01
CA GLU A 426 -15.66 10.69 -10.83
C GLU A 426 -15.05 10.05 -12.08
N THR A 427 -15.14 8.73 -12.18
CA THR A 427 -14.77 7.96 -13.38
C THR A 427 -16.02 7.74 -14.26
N GLU A 428 -15.82 7.24 -15.49
CA GLU A 428 -16.95 6.88 -16.34
C GLU A 428 -17.74 5.71 -15.75
N SER A 429 -17.05 4.73 -15.15
CA SER A 429 -17.71 3.59 -14.54
C SER A 429 -18.48 3.97 -13.28
N SER A 430 -17.97 4.86 -12.43
CA SER A 430 -18.69 5.34 -11.24
C SER A 430 -19.96 6.09 -11.63
N ARG A 431 -19.88 6.94 -12.66
CA ARG A 431 -21.05 7.62 -13.21
C ARG A 431 -22.05 6.63 -13.80
N GLY A 432 -21.57 5.61 -14.50
CA GLY A 432 -22.41 4.54 -15.04
C GLY A 432 -23.10 3.72 -13.96
N THR A 433 -22.43 3.47 -12.83
CA THR A 433 -23.01 2.80 -11.65
C THR A 433 -24.09 3.66 -11.02
N GLU A 434 -23.86 4.97 -10.85
CA GLU A 434 -24.88 5.90 -10.34
C GLU A 434 -26.16 5.87 -11.19
N VAL A 435 -26.03 5.98 -12.52
CA VAL A 435 -27.16 5.89 -13.46
C VAL A 435 -27.82 4.50 -13.40
N LEU A 436 -27.02 3.44 -13.22
CA LEU A 436 -27.57 2.08 -13.08
C LEU A 436 -28.42 1.96 -11.82
N ASP A 437 -27.95 2.48 -10.69
CA ASP A 437 -28.65 2.39 -9.40
C ASP A 437 -29.87 3.32 -9.31
N GLU A 438 -29.88 4.44 -10.06
CA GLU A 438 -31.02 5.34 -10.15
C GLU A 438 -32.19 4.69 -10.91
N HIS A 439 -31.90 3.99 -12.01
CA HIS A 439 -32.92 3.50 -12.95
C HIS A 439 -33.21 2.00 -12.83
N PHE A 440 -32.27 1.20 -12.31
CA PHE A 440 -32.40 -0.25 -12.16
C PHE A 440 -32.35 -0.65 -10.67
N PRO A 441 -32.70 -1.90 -10.37
CA PRO A 441 -32.55 -2.39 -9.01
C PRO A 441 -31.10 -2.32 -8.53
N PRO A 442 -30.80 -1.67 -7.39
CA PRO A 442 -29.46 -1.69 -6.82
C PRO A 442 -28.89 -3.09 -6.72
N GLY A 443 -27.58 -3.25 -6.96
CA GLY A 443 -26.89 -4.55 -6.91
C GLY A 443 -26.91 -5.35 -8.20
N ILE A 444 -27.61 -4.89 -9.25
CA ILE A 444 -27.67 -5.61 -10.54
C ILE A 444 -26.31 -5.59 -11.26
N GLY A 445 -25.49 -4.57 -10.97
CA GLY A 445 -24.19 -4.37 -11.61
C GLY A 445 -23.15 -5.42 -11.23
N SER A 446 -23.28 -6.03 -10.05
CA SER A 446 -22.32 -7.02 -9.54
C SER A 446 -23.02 -8.00 -8.58
N PRO A 447 -23.72 -9.01 -9.10
CA PRO A 447 -24.43 -10.00 -8.28
C PRO A 447 -23.45 -10.94 -7.55
N LEU A 448 -23.91 -11.50 -6.42
CA LEU A 448 -23.28 -12.69 -5.87
C LEU A 448 -23.57 -13.90 -6.77
N THR A 449 -22.66 -14.84 -6.79
CA THR A 449 -22.87 -16.15 -7.43
C THR A 449 -22.78 -17.24 -6.38
N ALA A 450 -23.85 -18.00 -6.20
CA ALA A 450 -23.81 -19.20 -5.36
C ALA A 450 -23.72 -20.45 -6.23
N VAL A 451 -22.84 -21.37 -5.87
CA VAL A 451 -22.72 -22.71 -6.45
C VAL A 451 -23.29 -23.70 -5.45
N VAL A 452 -24.28 -24.50 -5.89
CA VAL A 452 -25.01 -25.47 -5.06
C VAL A 452 -25.13 -26.79 -5.81
N GLY A 453 -25.34 -27.90 -5.09
CA GLY A 453 -25.67 -29.18 -5.72
C GLY A 453 -26.92 -29.05 -6.56
N LEU A 454 -26.98 -29.67 -7.76
CA LEU A 454 -28.12 -29.57 -8.68
C LEU A 454 -29.45 -29.99 -8.03
N GLY A 455 -29.41 -30.99 -7.13
CA GLY A 455 -30.58 -31.45 -6.39
C GLY A 455 -31.06 -30.50 -5.30
N GLU A 456 -30.27 -29.53 -4.89
CA GLU A 456 -30.52 -28.57 -3.80
C GLU A 456 -30.90 -27.19 -4.32
N ALA A 457 -30.76 -26.94 -5.64
CA ALA A 457 -30.97 -25.65 -6.27
C ALA A 457 -32.35 -25.02 -5.98
N GLU A 458 -33.41 -25.81 -5.96
CA GLU A 458 -34.79 -25.36 -5.66
C GLU A 458 -34.91 -24.94 -4.18
N ALA A 459 -34.34 -25.72 -3.26
CA ALA A 459 -34.34 -25.42 -1.84
C ALA A 459 -33.49 -24.14 -1.55
N ALA A 460 -32.35 -24.00 -2.22
CA ALA A 460 -31.49 -22.81 -2.15
C ALA A 460 -32.22 -21.55 -2.63
N LEU A 461 -32.92 -21.61 -3.77
CA LEU A 461 -33.73 -20.49 -4.28
C LEU A 461 -34.80 -20.06 -3.29
N HIS A 462 -35.58 -21.00 -2.75
CA HIS A 462 -36.59 -20.68 -1.75
C HIS A 462 -35.97 -20.11 -0.46
N GLY A 463 -34.85 -20.68 -0.01
CA GLY A 463 -34.18 -20.19 1.17
C GLY A 463 -33.66 -18.74 1.00
N LEU A 464 -33.21 -18.38 -0.19
CA LEU A 464 -32.74 -17.02 -0.52
C LEU A 464 -33.89 -16.02 -0.65
N GLU A 465 -35.06 -16.43 -1.16
CA GLU A 465 -36.25 -15.56 -1.26
C GLU A 465 -36.77 -15.10 0.11
N ASP A 466 -36.54 -15.88 1.16
CA ASP A 466 -36.94 -15.57 2.54
C ASP A 466 -36.01 -14.53 3.21
N LEU A 467 -34.85 -14.19 2.62
CA LEU A 467 -33.89 -13.23 3.18
C LEU A 467 -34.24 -11.79 2.77
N ASP A 468 -34.40 -10.91 3.74
CA ASP A 468 -34.63 -9.48 3.49
C ASP A 468 -33.46 -8.81 2.75
N SER A 469 -32.25 -9.35 2.86
CA SER A 469 -31.05 -8.88 2.18
C SER A 469 -31.03 -9.20 0.68
N VAL A 470 -31.80 -10.21 0.26
CA VAL A 470 -31.86 -10.63 -1.15
C VAL A 470 -33.03 -9.95 -1.84
N LYS A 471 -32.78 -9.37 -3.01
CA LYS A 471 -33.80 -8.77 -3.86
C LYS A 471 -34.29 -9.72 -4.93
N LEU A 472 -33.38 -10.49 -5.50
CA LEU A 472 -33.65 -11.44 -6.58
C LEU A 472 -32.60 -12.56 -6.54
N ALA A 473 -33.04 -13.79 -6.70
CA ALA A 473 -32.20 -14.94 -6.97
C ALA A 473 -32.68 -15.66 -8.23
N VAL A 474 -31.78 -15.95 -9.17
CA VAL A 474 -32.10 -16.60 -10.42
C VAL A 474 -31.12 -17.72 -10.77
N PRO A 475 -31.55 -18.84 -11.30
CA PRO A 475 -30.65 -19.91 -11.70
C PRO A 475 -29.88 -19.54 -12.97
N VAL A 476 -28.59 -19.89 -12.95
CA VAL A 476 -27.69 -19.77 -14.09
C VAL A 476 -27.64 -21.08 -14.84
N PRO A 477 -28.06 -21.17 -16.13
CA PRO A 477 -28.01 -22.43 -16.88
C PRO A 477 -26.56 -22.91 -17.04
N PRO A 478 -26.25 -24.17 -16.73
CA PRO A 478 -24.93 -24.74 -16.94
C PRO A 478 -24.61 -24.83 -18.44
N SER A 479 -23.35 -24.71 -18.79
CA SER A 479 -22.84 -24.88 -20.17
C SER A 479 -22.58 -26.37 -20.53
N SER A 480 -22.42 -27.20 -19.51
CA SER A 480 -22.17 -28.64 -19.61
C SER A 480 -23.11 -29.41 -18.67
N ILE A 481 -23.10 -30.73 -18.75
CA ILE A 481 -23.80 -31.59 -17.80
C ILE A 481 -22.92 -31.56 -16.53
N SER A 482 -23.31 -30.76 -15.56
CA SER A 482 -22.67 -30.66 -14.25
C SER A 482 -23.67 -31.15 -13.16
N ASP A 483 -23.12 -31.72 -12.10
CA ASP A 483 -23.87 -32.03 -10.88
C ASP A 483 -24.10 -30.79 -10.01
N GLU A 484 -23.59 -29.64 -10.42
CA GLU A 484 -23.66 -28.34 -9.75
C GLU A 484 -24.58 -27.37 -10.51
N ALA A 485 -25.27 -26.52 -9.76
CA ALA A 485 -26.04 -25.39 -10.27
C ALA A 485 -25.48 -24.08 -9.74
N ALA A 486 -25.42 -23.07 -10.59
CA ALA A 486 -25.06 -21.71 -10.17
C ALA A 486 -26.36 -20.89 -10.04
N LEU A 487 -26.39 -20.03 -9.01
CA LEU A 487 -27.47 -19.08 -8.73
C LEU A 487 -26.87 -17.66 -8.71
N ALA A 488 -27.42 -16.76 -9.48
CA ALA A 488 -27.05 -15.34 -9.39
C ALA A 488 -28.00 -14.65 -8.40
N ILE A 489 -27.44 -13.94 -7.43
CA ILE A 489 -28.14 -13.32 -6.31
C ILE A 489 -27.87 -11.82 -6.33
N VAL A 490 -28.94 -11.04 -6.45
CA VAL A 490 -28.88 -9.57 -6.35
C VAL A 490 -29.20 -9.17 -4.91
N LEU A 491 -28.24 -8.52 -4.25
CA LEU A 491 -28.43 -7.97 -2.91
C LEU A 491 -29.23 -6.66 -2.96
N ARG A 492 -29.74 -6.23 -1.81
CA ARG A 492 -30.33 -4.89 -1.64
C ARG A 492 -29.25 -3.94 -1.17
N GLY A 493 -28.75 -3.10 -2.04
CA GLY A 493 -27.72 -2.11 -1.77
C GLY A 493 -26.65 -2.08 -2.86
N ASP A 494 -25.67 -1.20 -2.69
CA ASP A 494 -24.53 -1.12 -3.57
C ASP A 494 -23.62 -2.36 -3.37
N PRO A 495 -23.36 -3.16 -4.43
CA PRO A 495 -22.58 -4.39 -4.31
C PRO A 495 -21.10 -4.14 -3.98
N TYR A 496 -20.62 -2.93 -4.15
CA TYR A 496 -19.24 -2.54 -3.86
C TYR A 496 -19.06 -2.04 -2.42
N SER A 497 -20.16 -1.77 -1.69
CA SER A 497 -20.12 -1.23 -0.33
C SER A 497 -19.68 -2.25 0.72
N GLY A 498 -19.10 -1.75 1.81
CA GLY A 498 -18.80 -2.57 2.99
C GLY A 498 -20.06 -3.19 3.61
N GLU A 499 -21.25 -2.54 3.49
CA GLU A 499 -22.53 -3.11 3.93
C GLU A 499 -22.90 -4.37 3.15
N ALA A 500 -22.64 -4.39 1.83
CA ALA A 500 -22.90 -5.58 1.00
C ALA A 500 -22.02 -6.76 1.44
N ALA A 501 -20.77 -6.52 1.83
CA ALA A 501 -19.89 -7.54 2.37
C ALA A 501 -20.47 -8.18 3.65
N GLU A 502 -21.07 -7.39 4.55
CA GLU A 502 -21.72 -7.91 5.76
C GLU A 502 -22.96 -8.78 5.43
N LEU A 503 -23.70 -8.46 4.37
CA LEU A 503 -24.88 -9.24 3.95
C LEU A 503 -24.49 -10.63 3.42
N VAL A 504 -23.28 -10.79 2.88
CA VAL A 504 -22.74 -12.07 2.39
C VAL A 504 -22.78 -13.13 3.48
N LYS A 505 -22.43 -12.78 4.71
CA LYS A 505 -22.47 -13.70 5.84
C LYS A 505 -23.86 -14.30 6.04
N GLY A 506 -24.90 -13.48 6.00
CA GLY A 506 -26.29 -13.96 6.14
C GLY A 506 -26.71 -14.87 4.99
N VAL A 507 -26.24 -14.58 3.77
CA VAL A 507 -26.48 -15.44 2.59
C VAL A 507 -25.78 -16.81 2.76
N ARG A 508 -24.51 -16.82 3.18
CA ARG A 508 -23.75 -18.06 3.44
C ARG A 508 -24.38 -18.91 4.53
N GLU A 509 -24.72 -18.30 5.69
CA GLU A 509 -25.38 -19.00 6.79
C GLU A 509 -26.71 -19.65 6.34
N ARG A 510 -27.49 -18.93 5.55
CA ARG A 510 -28.76 -19.44 5.06
C ARG A 510 -28.59 -20.57 4.05
N LEU A 511 -27.65 -20.44 3.13
CA LEU A 511 -27.38 -21.48 2.15
C LEU A 511 -26.82 -22.76 2.80
N GLU A 512 -25.96 -22.64 3.81
CA GLU A 512 -25.45 -23.80 4.55
C GLU A 512 -26.59 -24.58 5.25
N GLU A 513 -27.67 -23.88 5.68
CA GLU A 513 -28.85 -24.55 6.28
C GLU A 513 -29.71 -25.33 5.26
N VAL A 514 -29.84 -24.78 4.03
CA VAL A 514 -30.80 -25.34 3.03
C VAL A 514 -30.13 -26.13 1.91
N ALA A 515 -28.84 -25.91 1.69
CA ALA A 515 -28.01 -26.56 0.68
C ALA A 515 -26.57 -26.74 1.24
N PRO A 516 -26.36 -27.72 2.15
CA PRO A 516 -25.06 -27.88 2.81
C PRO A 516 -23.89 -28.05 1.83
N GLY A 517 -22.83 -27.28 2.02
CA GLY A 517 -21.68 -27.26 1.11
C GLY A 517 -21.84 -26.31 -0.07
N ALA A 518 -22.86 -25.44 -0.07
CA ALA A 518 -22.97 -24.34 -1.02
C ALA A 518 -21.79 -23.38 -0.90
N LEU A 519 -21.32 -22.85 -2.02
CA LEU A 519 -20.24 -21.85 -2.09
C LEU A 519 -20.79 -20.53 -2.61
N VAL A 520 -20.37 -19.41 -2.04
CA VAL A 520 -20.80 -18.05 -2.43
C VAL A 520 -19.62 -17.20 -2.83
N GLY A 521 -19.64 -16.70 -4.07
CA GLY A 521 -18.60 -15.83 -4.66
C GLY A 521 -19.21 -14.55 -5.28
N GLY A 522 -18.41 -13.86 -6.06
CA GLY A 522 -18.71 -12.54 -6.64
C GLY A 522 -18.16 -11.40 -5.77
N ILE A 523 -18.11 -10.16 -6.32
CA ILE A 523 -17.39 -9.03 -5.71
C ILE A 523 -17.74 -8.79 -4.24
N PRO A 524 -19.00 -8.76 -3.80
CA PRO A 524 -19.30 -8.58 -2.38
C PRO A 524 -18.74 -9.70 -1.49
N ALA A 525 -18.72 -10.95 -1.99
CA ALA A 525 -18.14 -12.08 -1.28
C ALA A 525 -16.61 -12.03 -1.25
N GLU A 526 -15.98 -11.56 -2.35
CA GLU A 526 -14.55 -11.33 -2.40
C GLU A 526 -14.13 -10.26 -1.40
N ASN A 527 -14.87 -9.15 -1.30
CA ASN A 527 -14.63 -8.10 -0.30
C ASN A 527 -14.71 -8.66 1.12
N TYR A 528 -15.74 -9.45 1.42
CA TYR A 528 -15.90 -10.10 2.72
C TYR A 528 -14.74 -11.06 3.04
N ASP A 529 -14.31 -11.87 2.07
CA ASP A 529 -13.23 -12.83 2.24
C ASP A 529 -11.87 -12.13 2.41
N VAL A 530 -11.64 -11.02 1.69
CA VAL A 530 -10.45 -10.17 1.84
C VAL A 530 -10.40 -9.56 3.24
N GLU A 531 -11.51 -9.00 3.73
CA GLU A 531 -11.59 -8.41 5.07
C GLU A 531 -11.34 -9.45 6.16
N GLN A 532 -11.98 -10.62 6.09
CA GLN A 532 -11.79 -11.72 7.04
C GLN A 532 -10.35 -12.23 7.04
N THR A 533 -9.78 -12.43 5.85
CA THR A 533 -8.39 -12.90 5.70
C THR A 533 -7.42 -11.87 6.28
N ASN A 534 -7.62 -10.59 5.97
CA ASN A 534 -6.76 -9.52 6.49
C ASN A 534 -6.87 -9.36 8.02
N GLU A 535 -8.08 -9.56 8.59
CA GLU A 535 -8.25 -9.55 10.05
C GLU A 535 -7.48 -10.72 10.70
N HIS A 536 -7.53 -11.92 10.11
CA HIS A 536 -6.73 -13.05 10.55
C HIS A 536 -5.24 -12.75 10.48
N ASP A 537 -4.77 -12.26 9.34
CA ASP A 537 -3.38 -11.88 9.12
C ASP A 537 -2.90 -10.82 10.11
N THR A 538 -3.71 -9.81 10.36
CA THR A 538 -3.40 -8.75 11.33
C THR A 538 -3.20 -9.32 12.74
N ARG A 539 -4.08 -10.22 13.17
CA ARG A 539 -3.98 -10.87 14.50
C ARG A 539 -2.74 -11.72 14.64
N LEU A 540 -2.25 -12.33 13.56
CA LEU A 540 -1.04 -13.16 13.55
C LEU A 540 0.22 -12.31 13.39
N ILE A 541 0.25 -11.41 12.41
CA ILE A 541 1.46 -10.70 11.98
C ILE A 541 1.88 -9.64 13.01
N VAL A 542 0.94 -8.89 13.57
CA VAL A 542 1.25 -7.81 14.53
C VAL A 542 2.07 -8.31 15.73
N PRO A 543 1.66 -9.38 16.45
CA PRO A 543 2.48 -9.92 17.54
C PRO A 543 3.84 -10.45 17.09
N VAL A 544 3.92 -11.09 15.92
CA VAL A 544 5.17 -11.64 15.39
C VAL A 544 6.15 -10.52 15.03
N VAL A 545 5.69 -9.44 14.40
CA VAL A 545 6.51 -8.25 14.12
C VAL A 545 7.05 -7.66 15.42
N LEU A 546 6.20 -7.46 16.44
CA LEU A 546 6.63 -6.96 17.75
C LEU A 546 7.70 -7.86 18.38
N LEU A 547 7.52 -9.17 18.30
CA LEU A 547 8.48 -10.14 18.81
C LEU A 547 9.82 -10.05 18.06
N VAL A 548 9.81 -10.09 16.73
CA VAL A 548 11.01 -10.07 15.88
C VAL A 548 11.77 -8.77 16.08
N VAL A 549 11.08 -7.63 16.00
CA VAL A 549 11.68 -6.31 16.20
C VAL A 549 12.20 -6.15 17.64
N GLY A 550 11.42 -6.59 18.64
CA GLY A 550 11.84 -6.60 20.04
C GLY A 550 13.12 -7.42 20.28
N LEU A 551 13.23 -8.60 19.66
CA LEU A 551 14.44 -9.46 19.74
C LEU A 551 15.64 -8.78 19.10
N ILE A 552 15.47 -8.15 17.93
CA ILE A 552 16.56 -7.41 17.28
C ILE A 552 17.02 -6.25 18.16
N LEU A 553 16.09 -5.49 18.75
CA LEU A 553 16.41 -4.41 19.69
C LEU A 553 17.17 -4.94 20.93
N MET A 554 16.76 -6.09 21.47
CA MET A 554 17.45 -6.73 22.60
C MET A 554 18.92 -7.07 22.23
N LEU A 555 19.14 -7.60 21.02
CA LEU A 555 20.48 -7.93 20.52
C LEU A 555 21.33 -6.66 20.29
N VAL A 556 20.76 -5.64 19.65
CA VAL A 556 21.49 -4.40 19.33
C VAL A 556 21.81 -3.61 20.60
N LEU A 557 20.82 -3.41 21.46
CA LEU A 557 20.99 -2.65 22.69
C LEU A 557 21.60 -3.45 23.84
N ARG A 558 21.75 -4.78 23.67
CA ARG A 558 22.23 -5.70 24.72
C ARG A 558 21.57 -5.44 26.08
N SER A 559 20.26 -5.24 26.06
CA SER A 559 19.42 -4.92 27.19
C SER A 559 18.05 -5.57 27.00
N LEU A 560 17.38 -5.93 28.11
CA LEU A 560 15.97 -6.36 28.08
C LEU A 560 15.02 -5.21 28.42
N ALA A 561 15.44 -4.29 29.31
CA ALA A 561 14.57 -3.22 29.79
C ALA A 561 14.30 -2.16 28.71
N ALA A 562 15.33 -1.72 27.96
CA ALA A 562 15.16 -0.70 26.92
C ALA A 562 14.20 -1.14 25.82
N PRO A 563 14.30 -2.32 25.18
CA PRO A 563 13.36 -2.77 24.17
C PRO A 563 11.91 -2.83 24.65
N VAL A 564 11.67 -3.23 25.88
CA VAL A 564 10.29 -3.31 26.42
C VAL A 564 9.59 -1.95 26.41
N TYR A 565 10.20 -0.91 27.00
CA TYR A 565 9.54 0.40 27.00
C TYR A 565 9.54 1.05 25.61
N LEU A 566 10.54 0.77 24.76
CA LEU A 566 10.52 1.23 23.37
C LEU A 566 9.35 0.63 22.60
N MET A 567 9.11 -0.67 22.71
CA MET A 567 7.96 -1.33 22.09
C MET A 567 6.62 -0.79 22.62
N LEU A 568 6.52 -0.58 23.94
CA LEU A 568 5.32 0.03 24.52
C LEU A 568 5.04 1.44 23.97
N THR A 569 6.10 2.25 23.78
CA THR A 569 5.91 3.59 23.20
C THR A 569 5.53 3.53 21.72
N VAL A 570 6.04 2.57 20.95
CA VAL A 570 5.67 2.35 19.55
C VAL A 570 4.20 1.94 19.42
N VAL A 571 3.76 0.97 20.23
CA VAL A 571 2.35 0.53 20.24
C VAL A 571 1.41 1.67 20.64
N ALA A 572 1.78 2.45 21.68
CA ALA A 572 0.98 3.60 22.12
C ALA A 572 0.92 4.71 21.06
N SER A 573 2.03 4.97 20.37
CA SER A 573 2.11 5.93 19.25
C SER A 573 1.26 5.47 18.07
N PHE A 574 1.33 4.18 17.71
CA PHE A 574 0.52 3.60 16.66
C PHE A 574 -0.98 3.73 16.96
N ALA A 575 -1.41 3.28 18.16
CA ALA A 575 -2.82 3.37 18.55
C ALA A 575 -3.34 4.82 18.55
N ALA A 576 -2.51 5.78 19.00
CA ALA A 576 -2.84 7.20 18.97
C ALA A 576 -2.94 7.74 17.53
N THR A 577 -2.03 7.33 16.66
CA THR A 577 -2.03 7.74 15.24
C THR A 577 -3.25 7.19 14.52
N LEU A 578 -3.51 5.89 14.67
CA LEU A 578 -4.67 5.24 14.07
C LEU A 578 -5.98 5.92 14.53
N GLY A 579 -6.16 6.13 15.84
CA GLY A 579 -7.36 6.79 16.35
C GLY A 579 -7.51 8.23 15.88
N LEU A 580 -6.42 8.99 15.80
CA LEU A 580 -6.46 10.35 15.27
C LEU A 580 -6.89 10.38 13.80
N VAL A 581 -6.33 9.48 12.99
CA VAL A 581 -6.57 9.46 11.55
C VAL A 581 -7.96 8.89 11.25
N THR A 582 -8.36 7.80 11.91
CA THR A 582 -9.73 7.28 11.80
C THR A 582 -10.77 8.37 12.09
N PHE A 583 -10.64 9.04 13.24
CA PHE A 583 -11.52 10.16 13.57
C PHE A 583 -11.50 11.28 12.54
N ALA A 584 -10.32 11.61 12.00
CA ALA A 584 -10.21 12.67 11.01
C ALA A 584 -10.88 12.29 9.67
N PHE A 585 -10.68 11.07 9.19
CA PHE A 585 -11.29 10.63 7.93
C PHE A 585 -12.80 10.48 8.05
N THR A 586 -13.30 9.81 9.09
CA THR A 586 -14.73 9.54 9.24
C THR A 586 -15.52 10.77 9.67
N GLU A 587 -15.09 11.48 10.71
CA GLU A 587 -15.89 12.57 11.32
C GLU A 587 -15.60 13.96 10.74
N LEU A 588 -14.38 14.21 10.22
CA LEU A 588 -14.04 15.55 9.70
C LEU A 588 -14.07 15.61 8.16
N LEU A 589 -13.67 14.54 7.49
CA LEU A 589 -13.61 14.48 6.03
C LEU A 589 -14.83 13.76 5.43
N GLY A 590 -15.60 13.01 6.24
CA GLY A 590 -16.82 12.33 5.79
C GLY A 590 -16.54 11.12 4.91
N ALA A 591 -15.42 10.42 5.12
CA ALA A 591 -15.13 9.18 4.41
C ALA A 591 -16.13 8.08 4.82
N ASP A 592 -16.60 7.31 3.86
CA ASP A 592 -17.61 6.25 4.05
C ASP A 592 -17.05 5.06 4.84
N GLY A 593 -15.72 4.88 4.87
CA GLY A 593 -15.07 3.81 5.60
C GLY A 593 -13.56 3.96 5.71
N ILE A 594 -12.93 2.95 6.29
CA ILE A 594 -11.48 2.85 6.45
C ILE A 594 -10.98 1.66 5.61
N ALA A 595 -9.87 1.87 4.91
CA ALA A 595 -9.25 0.82 4.11
C ALA A 595 -8.97 -0.44 4.95
N PHE A 596 -9.35 -1.60 4.43
CA PHE A 596 -9.29 -2.88 5.16
C PHE A 596 -7.88 -3.22 5.66
N ASP A 597 -6.85 -2.87 4.90
CA ASP A 597 -5.44 -3.17 5.19
C ASP A 597 -4.71 -2.05 5.94
N LEU A 598 -5.36 -0.90 6.18
CA LEU A 598 -4.77 0.26 6.84
C LEU A 598 -4.10 -0.09 8.17
N VAL A 599 -4.78 -0.89 9.00
CA VAL A 599 -4.28 -1.25 10.33
C VAL A 599 -2.97 -2.02 10.23
N LEU A 600 -2.92 -3.03 9.35
CA LEU A 600 -1.75 -3.90 9.19
C LEU A 600 -0.59 -3.16 8.55
N LEU A 601 -0.82 -2.49 7.42
CA LEU A 601 0.25 -1.81 6.68
C LEU A 601 0.80 -0.60 7.44
N ALA A 602 -0.07 0.25 7.99
CA ALA A 602 0.39 1.37 8.81
C ALA A 602 1.16 0.90 10.05
N PHE A 603 0.73 -0.19 10.71
CA PHE A 603 1.47 -0.77 11.83
C PHE A 603 2.88 -1.19 11.42
N ILE A 604 3.00 -1.95 10.34
CA ILE A 604 4.30 -2.45 9.86
C ILE A 604 5.24 -1.30 9.49
N PHE A 605 4.75 -0.31 8.73
CA PHE A 605 5.55 0.85 8.37
C PHE A 605 5.97 1.66 9.60
N LEU A 606 5.05 1.95 10.51
CA LEU A 606 5.37 2.76 11.70
C LEU A 606 6.30 2.03 12.66
N VAL A 607 6.13 0.71 12.85
CA VAL A 607 7.04 -0.08 13.68
C VAL A 607 8.41 -0.20 13.02
N ALA A 608 8.47 -0.60 11.75
CA ALA A 608 9.73 -0.82 11.05
C ALA A 608 10.57 0.46 10.96
N LEU A 609 9.95 1.58 10.53
CA LEU A 609 10.63 2.86 10.36
C LEU A 609 10.79 3.64 11.67
N GLY A 610 9.87 3.47 12.62
CA GLY A 610 9.93 4.11 13.93
C GLY A 610 11.07 3.56 14.81
N VAL A 611 11.29 2.26 14.78
CA VAL A 611 12.32 1.58 15.58
C VAL A 611 13.74 1.95 15.13
N ASP A 612 13.96 2.19 13.85
CA ASP A 612 15.27 2.55 13.29
C ASP A 612 15.91 3.72 14.02
N TYR A 613 15.18 4.77 14.19
CA TYR A 613 15.71 5.96 14.86
C TYR A 613 15.83 5.78 16.39
N ASN A 614 15.02 4.90 16.98
CA ASN A 614 15.19 4.52 18.38
C ASN A 614 16.51 3.80 18.58
N ILE A 615 16.93 2.96 17.62
CA ILE A 615 18.25 2.33 17.60
C ILE A 615 19.35 3.40 17.60
N PHE A 616 19.26 4.41 16.75
CA PHE A 616 20.26 5.49 16.68
C PHE A 616 20.38 6.27 17.99
N LEU A 617 19.26 6.73 18.53
CA LEU A 617 19.25 7.49 19.79
C LEU A 617 19.81 6.66 20.93
N MET A 618 19.32 5.41 21.07
CA MET A 618 19.68 4.56 22.21
C MET A 618 21.11 4.01 22.12
N THR A 619 21.61 3.74 20.91
CA THR A 619 23.01 3.35 20.71
C THR A 619 23.93 4.48 21.11
N ARG A 620 23.63 5.72 20.68
CA ARG A 620 24.40 6.90 21.09
C ARG A 620 24.28 7.17 22.57
N ALA A 621 23.06 7.04 23.15
CA ALA A 621 22.84 7.19 24.57
C ALA A 621 23.67 6.17 25.38
N ARG A 622 23.86 4.97 24.90
CA ARG A 622 24.69 3.94 25.54
C ARG A 622 26.18 4.27 25.49
N GLU A 623 26.66 4.76 24.34
CA GLU A 623 28.06 5.22 24.19
C GLU A 623 28.36 6.36 25.18
N GLU A 624 27.50 7.36 25.24
CA GLU A 624 27.66 8.49 26.16
C GLU A 624 27.47 8.08 27.64
N ALA A 625 26.58 7.11 27.90
CA ALA A 625 26.35 6.59 29.24
C ALA A 625 27.59 5.92 29.82
N ALA A 626 28.40 5.27 28.99
CA ALA A 626 29.68 4.67 29.42
C ALA A 626 30.69 5.71 29.95
N LEU A 627 30.59 6.97 29.49
CA LEU A 627 31.50 8.07 29.85
C LEU A 627 30.93 8.97 30.95
N HIS A 628 29.61 9.24 30.88
CA HIS A 628 28.96 10.30 31.68
C HIS A 628 27.84 9.76 32.60
N GLY A 629 27.56 8.44 32.57
CA GLY A 629 26.40 7.86 33.23
C GLY A 629 25.12 8.01 32.41
N THR A 630 24.12 7.14 32.63
CA THR A 630 22.93 7.03 31.77
C THR A 630 22.11 8.31 31.69
N ARG A 631 21.92 9.01 32.82
CA ARG A 631 21.09 10.24 32.86
C ARG A 631 21.65 11.38 32.01
N ASP A 632 22.94 11.65 32.15
CA ASP A 632 23.57 12.70 31.35
C ASP A 632 23.86 12.22 29.93
N GLY A 633 24.19 10.92 29.75
CA GLY A 633 24.44 10.32 28.45
C GLY A 633 23.25 10.41 27.49
N VAL A 634 22.02 10.17 27.96
CA VAL A 634 20.82 10.28 27.09
C VAL A 634 20.54 11.73 26.67
N LEU A 635 20.84 12.71 27.52
CA LEU A 635 20.67 14.13 27.22
C LEU A 635 21.72 14.59 26.19
N ILE A 636 22.98 14.15 26.33
CA ILE A 636 24.07 14.43 25.37
C ILE A 636 23.74 13.79 24.02
N ALA A 637 23.25 12.54 24.02
CA ALA A 637 22.82 11.86 22.80
C ALA A 637 21.68 12.63 22.10
N LEU A 638 20.67 13.10 22.84
CA LEU A 638 19.57 13.91 22.32
C LEU A 638 20.08 15.22 21.69
N GLU A 639 21.02 15.92 22.33
CA GLU A 639 21.64 17.13 21.77
C GLU A 639 22.40 16.88 20.47
N GLY A 640 23.10 15.74 20.37
CA GLY A 640 23.91 15.37 19.22
C GLY A 640 23.08 14.86 18.03
N THR A 641 22.06 14.05 18.30
CA THR A 641 21.28 13.36 17.24
C THR A 641 19.98 14.07 16.86
N GLY A 642 19.46 14.94 17.71
CA GLY A 642 18.11 15.50 17.56
C GLY A 642 17.86 16.21 16.22
N THR A 643 18.84 16.96 15.71
CA THR A 643 18.70 17.66 14.41
C THR A 643 18.60 16.67 13.24
N VAL A 644 19.41 15.62 13.25
CA VAL A 644 19.43 14.60 12.17
C VAL A 644 18.12 13.85 12.18
N VAL A 645 17.72 13.37 13.35
CA VAL A 645 16.50 12.58 13.54
C VAL A 645 15.25 13.37 13.13
N THR A 646 15.14 14.65 13.50
CA THR A 646 13.97 15.47 13.10
C THR A 646 13.96 15.80 11.61
N SER A 647 15.13 16.03 11.01
CA SER A 647 15.21 16.26 9.55
C SER A 647 14.82 15.00 8.77
N ALA A 648 15.30 13.86 9.22
CA ALA A 648 14.99 12.54 8.64
C ALA A 648 13.50 12.22 8.79
N GLY A 649 12.93 12.33 9.99
CA GLY A 649 11.50 12.11 10.20
C GLY A 649 10.59 13.05 9.39
N LEU A 650 11.01 14.30 9.16
CA LEU A 650 10.26 15.23 8.30
C LEU A 650 10.30 14.80 6.83
N ILE A 651 11.44 14.32 6.34
CA ILE A 651 11.56 13.83 4.96
C ILE A 651 10.74 12.54 4.79
N LEU A 652 10.85 11.62 5.75
CA LEU A 652 10.10 10.38 5.73
C LEU A 652 8.59 10.62 5.76
N ALA A 653 8.10 11.47 6.67
CA ALA A 653 6.70 11.86 6.72
C ALA A 653 6.25 12.54 5.42
N GLY A 654 7.07 13.41 4.86
CA GLY A 654 6.81 14.05 3.57
C GLY A 654 6.71 13.05 2.42
N THR A 655 7.60 12.04 2.37
CA THR A 655 7.55 11.00 1.35
C THR A 655 6.23 10.21 1.40
N PHE A 656 5.79 9.77 2.59
CA PHE A 656 4.51 9.10 2.73
C PHE A 656 3.32 10.03 2.46
N ALA A 657 3.42 11.31 2.83
CA ALA A 657 2.40 12.30 2.51
C ALA A 657 2.17 12.48 1.00
N THR A 658 3.12 12.08 0.12
CA THR A 658 2.89 12.14 -1.33
C THR A 658 1.83 11.15 -1.81
N LEU A 659 1.56 10.07 -1.05
CA LEU A 659 0.47 9.15 -1.33
C LEU A 659 -0.91 9.83 -1.24
N THR A 660 -1.05 10.88 -0.42
CA THR A 660 -2.31 11.64 -0.31
C THR A 660 -2.64 12.47 -1.54
N LEU A 661 -1.77 12.52 -2.54
CA LEU A 661 -2.01 13.18 -3.82
C LEU A 661 -2.61 12.23 -4.87
N LEU A 662 -2.71 10.95 -4.53
CA LEU A 662 -3.25 9.93 -5.43
C LEU A 662 -4.77 9.92 -5.35
N PRO A 663 -5.46 9.59 -6.44
CA PRO A 663 -6.92 9.47 -6.49
C PRO A 663 -7.43 8.11 -5.97
N LEU A 664 -6.73 7.49 -5.03
CA LEU A 664 -7.03 6.20 -4.41
C LEU A 664 -7.10 6.39 -2.90
N GLU A 665 -8.30 6.34 -2.32
CA GLU A 665 -8.52 6.70 -0.91
C GLU A 665 -7.77 5.78 0.05
N GLU A 666 -7.64 4.50 -0.28
CA GLU A 666 -6.84 3.53 0.45
C GLU A 666 -5.38 4.00 0.63
N LEU A 667 -4.72 4.42 -0.45
CA LEU A 667 -3.37 4.98 -0.40
C LEU A 667 -3.30 6.35 0.29
N VAL A 668 -4.34 7.15 0.15
CA VAL A 668 -4.48 8.43 0.88
C VAL A 668 -4.49 8.17 2.39
N GLN A 669 -5.29 7.22 2.84
CA GLN A 669 -5.41 6.85 4.25
C GLN A 669 -4.09 6.26 4.79
N ILE A 670 -3.44 5.34 4.06
CA ILE A 670 -2.14 4.76 4.42
C ILE A 670 -1.08 5.87 4.50
N GLY A 671 -0.99 6.71 3.47
CA GLY A 671 -0.02 7.80 3.37
C GLY A 671 -0.17 8.81 4.50
N ALA A 672 -1.41 9.24 4.78
CA ALA A 672 -1.72 10.17 5.88
C ALA A 672 -1.39 9.54 7.23
N THR A 673 -1.78 8.29 7.46
CA THR A 673 -1.53 7.58 8.72
C THR A 673 -0.04 7.45 9.00
N VAL A 674 0.74 6.99 8.02
CA VAL A 674 2.18 6.84 8.21
C VAL A 674 2.85 8.21 8.35
N ALA A 675 2.47 9.23 7.57
CA ALA A 675 3.03 10.58 7.70
C ALA A 675 2.77 11.18 9.08
N VAL A 676 1.53 11.14 9.57
CA VAL A 676 1.13 11.64 10.91
C VAL A 676 1.84 10.86 12.00
N GLY A 677 1.89 9.53 11.89
CA GLY A 677 2.55 8.67 12.87
C GLY A 677 4.04 8.92 12.97
N VAL A 678 4.74 9.07 11.85
CA VAL A 678 6.16 9.42 11.81
C VAL A 678 6.41 10.80 12.44
N LEU A 679 5.54 11.79 12.19
CA LEU A 679 5.66 13.11 12.83
C LEU A 679 5.43 13.02 14.34
N LEU A 680 4.38 12.33 14.78
CA LEU A 680 4.09 12.11 16.19
C LEU A 680 5.27 11.41 16.90
N ASP A 681 5.78 10.35 16.27
CA ASP A 681 6.93 9.60 16.77
C ASP A 681 8.19 10.48 16.85
N THR A 682 8.49 11.25 15.81
CA THR A 682 9.68 12.08 15.73
C THR A 682 9.67 13.23 16.74
N PHE A 683 8.58 13.98 16.83
CA PHE A 683 8.53 15.20 17.63
C PHE A 683 8.09 14.98 19.07
N VAL A 684 7.27 13.96 19.34
CA VAL A 684 6.73 13.71 20.70
C VAL A 684 7.41 12.51 21.34
N VAL A 685 7.32 11.34 20.71
CA VAL A 685 7.79 10.11 21.35
C VAL A 685 9.30 10.12 21.49
N ARG A 686 10.00 10.36 20.43
CA ARG A 686 11.46 10.26 20.33
C ARG A 686 12.18 11.47 20.91
N SER A 687 11.63 12.67 20.71
CA SER A 687 12.26 13.91 21.22
C SER A 687 12.00 14.16 22.69
N LEU A 688 10.90 13.65 23.25
CA LEU A 688 10.50 13.93 24.64
C LEU A 688 10.30 12.65 25.46
N LEU A 689 9.47 11.70 25.00
CA LEU A 689 9.02 10.56 25.81
C LEU A 689 10.17 9.57 26.08
N ILE A 690 10.85 9.10 25.05
CA ILE A 690 11.93 8.10 25.18
C ILE A 690 13.10 8.65 26.02
N PRO A 691 13.62 9.86 25.77
CA PRO A 691 14.64 10.44 26.65
C PRO A 691 14.19 10.60 28.11
N ALA A 692 12.91 10.98 28.31
CA ALA A 692 12.36 11.13 29.67
C ALA A 692 12.26 9.80 30.41
N ILE A 693 11.77 8.74 29.75
CA ILE A 693 11.71 7.38 30.31
C ILE A 693 13.11 6.88 30.64
N THR A 694 14.06 7.00 29.68
CA THR A 694 15.44 6.54 29.87
C THR A 694 16.13 7.30 31.00
N TYR A 695 15.91 8.63 31.12
CA TYR A 695 16.42 9.45 32.21
C TYR A 695 15.89 9.00 33.60
N LEU A 696 14.59 8.65 33.68
CA LEU A 696 13.98 8.16 34.92
C LEU A 696 14.47 6.75 35.28
N CYS A 697 14.59 5.85 34.31
CA CYS A 697 15.11 4.49 34.50
C CYS A 697 16.59 4.49 34.94
N GLY A 698 17.39 5.46 34.49
CA GLY A 698 18.81 5.52 34.79
C GLY A 698 19.52 4.22 34.36
N GLU A 699 20.41 3.69 35.17
CA GLU A 699 21.17 2.46 34.88
C GLU A 699 20.29 1.21 34.64
N ARG A 700 19.08 1.20 35.18
CA ARG A 700 18.11 0.09 34.97
C ARG A 700 17.68 -0.03 33.52
N ALA A 701 17.82 1.04 32.70
CA ALA A 701 17.53 1.00 31.27
C ALA A 701 18.37 -0.06 30.53
N TRP A 702 19.55 -0.41 31.05
CA TRP A 702 20.46 -1.37 30.44
C TRP A 702 20.42 -2.76 31.07
N TRP A 703 19.48 -3.03 31.98
CA TRP A 703 19.36 -4.35 32.63
C TRP A 703 19.12 -5.48 31.59
N PRO A 704 19.76 -6.68 31.73
CA PRO A 704 20.69 -7.12 32.79
C PRO A 704 22.16 -6.69 32.56
N GLY A 705 22.46 -5.98 31.47
CA GLY A 705 23.79 -5.46 31.19
C GLY A 705 24.08 -4.15 31.97
N ALA A 706 25.32 -3.66 31.81
CA ALA A 706 25.70 -2.31 32.17
C ALA A 706 25.90 -1.47 30.90
N ALA A 707 25.96 -0.14 31.00
CA ALA A 707 26.27 0.74 29.87
C ALA A 707 27.69 0.57 29.29
N ARG A 708 28.51 -0.30 29.88
CA ARG A 708 29.90 -0.57 29.52
C ARG A 708 30.04 -1.43 28.27
#